data_03dd143e0a470fd704512f85c5f26599
#
_entry.id   03dd143e0a470fd704512f85c5f26599
#
_cell.length_a   1.000
_cell.length_b   1.000
_cell.length_c   1.000
_cell.angle_alpha   90.00
_cell.angle_beta   90.00
_cell.angle_gamma   90.00
#
_symmetry.space_group_name_H-M   'P 1'
#
loop_
_entity.id
_entity.type
_entity.pdbx_description
1 polymer ?
#
loop_
_entity_poly.entity_id
_entity_poly.type
_entity_poly.pdbx_seq_one_letter_code
_entity_poly.pdbx_strand_id
1 'polypeptide(L)'
;MKIKADYANAPQWKNLTIKSRLPEQLKCLDELAHNMWWAWTYEARNLFKSLDEDLYEKVGHNPVLLLDRLGYDRKEAIVNDKAIMKNVKEVYAKFRAYMDVEPDKNRPSVAYFSMEYGLNQVLKIYSGGLGMLAGDYLKEASDSNVNLCGVGFLYRFGYFTQSLSMDGQQIAKYDAQNFNSLPIERVLDENGNQVVVDVPYLNYQVHALVWQVNVGRIKLYLLDTDNDMNSEFDKPITHSLYGGDWENRLKQEILLGIGGMLMLKKLGITKDVYHCNEGHAALCNLQRLCDYVDGGMSFNQAMELVRASSLYTVHTPVPAGHDYFDEALFGKYMGGYPGRLGISWDEFIGMGRQNPDDHNERFCMSIFACNTCQEVNGVSKLHGWVSQKMFAPIWAGYFPEENHVGYVTNGVHFPTWTATEWRKVYDKYFDANFMNDQSNESIWHGIYNVADEEIWKTRMELKEKLIKFIRDKFTQQWLRNQGDPAKVVSILERINPNALMIGFCRRFATYKRAHLLFTDLDRLEKIVNDPEHPVLFFFSGKAHPADGAGQGLIKRIFEISRMPQFLGKIIFLEDYDMQLARRLVSGVDIWMNTPTRPLEASGTSGEKAEMNGVVNLSVLDGWWVEGYREGAGWALPQERTYQNQGYQDQLDAATIYTLLENEIIPLYYNKGKKGYSEKWVKVIKNSIATIAPHYTMKRQLDDYFDKFYIKEANRFKKLSANDNRLAKEIALWKEAVAERWDSIRVVDKDVKMLVEGGETGVNYTLKYVIDEQGLDDAIGLELVTLRPETDGSDREVYSVYEFKMVGHEGNNYHFELTYEPDHAGSFRSCVRMFPKNANLPHRQDFCYVKWLD
;
A
#
# COMPACT_ATOMS: atom_id res chain seq x y z
N MET A 1 53.36 44.86 22.86
CA MET A 1 52.20 44.86 22.00
C MET A 1 51.52 43.51 22.18
N LYS A 2 50.25 43.39 22.63
CA LYS A 2 49.54 42.11 22.70
C LYS A 2 49.07 41.78 21.29
N ILE A 3 49.40 40.57 20.81
CA ILE A 3 49.03 40.10 19.47
C ILE A 3 47.63 39.46 19.51
N LYS A 4 47.15 39.04 20.69
CA LYS A 4 45.82 38.51 20.91
C LYS A 4 45.15 39.22 22.09
N ALA A 5 43.85 39.44 22.00
CA ALA A 5 43.08 39.80 23.18
C ALA A 5 43.07 38.60 24.16
N ASP A 6 43.25 38.84 25.42
CA ASP A 6 43.26 37.79 26.45
C ASP A 6 41.90 37.10 26.56
N TYR A 7 40.83 37.87 26.31
CA TYR A 7 39.44 37.38 26.23
C TYR A 7 38.60 38.37 25.44
N ALA A 8 37.56 37.87 24.86
CA ALA A 8 36.49 38.63 24.25
C ALA A 8 35.16 38.25 24.96
N ASN A 9 34.26 39.19 25.07
CA ASN A 9 32.93 38.90 25.55
C ASN A 9 32.24 37.90 24.63
N ALA A 10 31.68 36.85 25.23
CA ALA A 10 30.88 35.93 24.47
C ALA A 10 29.60 36.63 23.97
N PRO A 11 29.24 36.47 22.70
CA PRO A 11 28.01 37.07 22.19
C PRO A 11 26.79 36.41 22.86
N GLN A 12 25.84 37.21 23.28
CA GLN A 12 24.55 36.75 23.73
C GLN A 12 23.61 36.73 22.51
N TRP A 13 23.54 35.60 21.85
CA TRP A 13 22.67 35.40 20.68
C TRP A 13 21.20 35.47 21.09
N LYS A 14 20.43 36.28 20.40
CA LYS A 14 18.97 36.35 20.53
C LYS A 14 18.36 35.83 19.26
N ASN A 15 17.32 35.05 19.38
CA ASN A 15 16.57 34.58 18.22
C ASN A 15 15.72 35.75 17.67
N LEU A 16 16.02 36.18 16.45
CA LEU A 16 15.23 37.14 15.71
C LEU A 16 14.40 36.39 14.68
N THR A 17 13.10 36.32 14.88
CA THR A 17 12.17 35.73 13.92
C THR A 17 11.56 36.85 13.08
N ILE A 18 11.85 36.82 11.78
CA ILE A 18 11.24 37.72 10.79
C ILE A 18 10.25 36.88 9.96
N LYS A 19 8.96 37.24 10.09
CA LYS A 19 7.93 36.58 9.29
C LYS A 19 7.89 37.15 7.89
N SER A 20 7.77 36.28 6.87
CA SER A 20 7.56 36.67 5.49
C SER A 20 6.20 37.38 5.36
N ARG A 21 6.17 38.53 4.67
CA ARG A 21 4.94 39.24 4.35
C ARG A 21 4.60 39.06 2.87
N LEU A 22 3.42 38.53 2.59
CA LEU A 22 2.88 38.50 1.22
C LEU A 22 2.06 39.75 0.96
N PRO A 23 2.26 40.42 -0.20
CA PRO A 23 1.32 41.44 -0.69
C PRO A 23 -0.10 40.87 -0.77
N GLU A 24 -1.11 41.71 -0.62
CA GLU A 24 -2.51 41.31 -0.58
C GLU A 24 -2.91 40.48 -1.81
N GLN A 25 -2.39 40.86 -2.98
CA GLN A 25 -2.66 40.20 -4.26
C GLN A 25 -2.08 38.77 -4.35
N LEU A 26 -1.12 38.41 -3.49
CA LEU A 26 -0.45 37.11 -3.45
C LEU A 26 -0.88 36.25 -2.26
N LYS A 27 -1.76 36.73 -1.38
CA LYS A 27 -2.20 35.94 -0.20
C LYS A 27 -2.85 34.61 -0.58
N CYS A 28 -3.51 34.51 -1.70
CA CYS A 28 -4.08 33.28 -2.22
C CYS A 28 -3.03 32.18 -2.46
N LEU A 29 -1.76 32.55 -2.67
CA LEU A 29 -0.68 31.60 -2.85
C LEU A 29 -0.32 30.87 -1.56
N ASP A 30 -0.58 31.47 -0.40
CA ASP A 30 -0.35 30.80 0.88
C ASP A 30 -1.30 29.63 1.09
N GLU A 31 -2.59 29.82 0.83
CA GLU A 31 -3.58 28.73 0.84
C GLU A 31 -3.23 27.63 -0.16
N LEU A 32 -2.85 28.02 -1.39
CA LEU A 32 -2.47 27.07 -2.42
C LEU A 32 -1.20 26.29 -2.05
N ALA A 33 -0.20 26.95 -1.41
CA ALA A 33 1.05 26.31 -0.99
C ALA A 33 0.83 25.29 0.14
N HIS A 34 -0.11 25.55 1.05
CA HIS A 34 -0.48 24.66 2.16
C HIS A 34 -1.49 23.57 1.79
N ASN A 35 -1.93 23.51 0.52
CA ASN A 35 -2.78 22.44 0.05
C ASN A 35 -2.04 21.56 -0.97
N MET A 36 -1.88 20.28 -0.70
CA MET A 36 -1.12 19.35 -1.54
C MET A 36 -1.67 19.17 -2.95
N TRP A 37 -2.82 19.79 -3.31
CA TRP A 37 -3.37 19.76 -4.66
C TRP A 37 -2.34 20.20 -5.72
N TRP A 38 -1.44 21.12 -5.40
CA TRP A 38 -0.35 21.54 -6.28
C TRP A 38 0.57 20.36 -6.66
N ALA A 39 0.70 19.34 -5.79
CA ALA A 39 1.65 18.24 -6.00
C ALA A 39 1.30 17.38 -7.23
N TRP A 40 0.02 17.30 -7.60
CA TRP A 40 -0.42 16.55 -8.78
C TRP A 40 -1.06 17.42 -9.86
N THR A 41 -1.10 18.75 -9.67
CA THR A 41 -1.62 19.70 -10.65
C THR A 41 -0.47 20.42 -11.33
N TYR A 42 -0.27 20.16 -12.60
CA TYR A 42 0.86 20.68 -13.37
C TYR A 42 0.89 22.21 -13.41
N GLU A 43 -0.27 22.85 -13.61
CA GLU A 43 -0.40 24.30 -13.68
C GLU A 43 0.02 24.98 -12.37
N ALA A 44 -0.31 24.37 -11.22
CA ALA A 44 0.09 24.89 -9.92
C ALA A 44 1.60 24.78 -9.71
N ARG A 45 2.22 23.64 -10.09
CA ARG A 45 3.69 23.50 -10.03
C ARG A 45 4.40 24.50 -10.91
N ASN A 46 3.90 24.70 -12.14
CA ASN A 46 4.47 25.69 -13.04
C ASN A 46 4.30 27.12 -12.54
N LEU A 47 3.17 27.43 -11.89
CA LEU A 47 2.97 28.72 -11.28
C LEU A 47 4.06 29.01 -10.24
N PHE A 48 4.26 28.09 -9.26
CA PHE A 48 5.31 28.28 -8.24
C PHE A 48 6.71 28.39 -8.86
N LYS A 49 7.02 27.56 -9.87
CA LYS A 49 8.28 27.65 -10.59
C LYS A 49 8.47 29.01 -11.27
N SER A 50 7.41 29.60 -11.84
CA SER A 50 7.46 30.89 -12.55
C SER A 50 7.69 32.09 -11.62
N LEU A 51 7.46 31.95 -10.31
CA LEU A 51 7.71 33.03 -9.35
C LEU A 51 9.22 33.30 -9.20
N ASP A 52 10.03 32.25 -9.14
CA ASP A 52 11.49 32.29 -9.13
C ASP A 52 12.04 30.88 -9.37
N GLU A 53 12.47 30.58 -10.57
CA GLU A 53 12.91 29.24 -10.98
C GLU A 53 14.14 28.77 -10.20
N ASP A 54 15.16 29.64 -10.04
CA ASP A 54 16.39 29.30 -9.33
C ASP A 54 16.13 29.03 -7.83
N LEU A 55 15.29 29.83 -7.21
CA LEU A 55 14.92 29.63 -5.82
C LEU A 55 14.06 28.40 -5.66
N TYR A 56 13.13 28.14 -6.57
CA TYR A 56 12.27 26.95 -6.55
C TYR A 56 13.09 25.65 -6.59
N GLU A 57 14.13 25.60 -7.42
CA GLU A 57 15.08 24.46 -7.43
C GLU A 57 15.85 24.35 -6.11
N LYS A 58 16.37 25.50 -5.57
CA LYS A 58 17.13 25.55 -4.32
C LYS A 58 16.34 25.11 -3.10
N VAL A 59 15.03 25.35 -3.07
CA VAL A 59 14.14 24.94 -1.95
C VAL A 59 13.55 23.55 -2.14
N GLY A 60 14.02 22.79 -3.11
CA GLY A 60 13.57 21.43 -3.39
C GLY A 60 12.11 21.33 -3.82
N HIS A 61 11.63 22.32 -4.55
CA HIS A 61 10.24 22.44 -5.05
C HIS A 61 9.19 22.57 -3.94
N ASN A 62 9.58 23.08 -2.77
CA ASN A 62 8.68 23.34 -1.67
C ASN A 62 8.05 24.74 -1.80
N PRO A 63 6.74 24.86 -2.11
CA PRO A 63 6.12 26.17 -2.33
C PRO A 63 5.99 27.02 -1.08
N VAL A 64 5.84 26.42 0.11
CA VAL A 64 5.81 27.14 1.38
C VAL A 64 7.15 27.82 1.61
N LEU A 65 8.23 27.07 1.49
CA LEU A 65 9.59 27.57 1.69
C LEU A 65 9.98 28.58 0.59
N LEU A 66 9.48 28.39 -0.63
CA LEU A 66 9.63 29.36 -1.71
C LEU A 66 9.04 30.72 -1.33
N LEU A 67 7.77 30.75 -0.91
CA LEU A 67 7.08 32.00 -0.53
C LEU A 67 7.75 32.69 0.65
N ASP A 68 8.28 31.92 1.62
CA ASP A 68 9.00 32.46 2.76
C ASP A 68 10.34 33.10 2.37
N ARG A 69 11.05 32.50 1.43
CA ARG A 69 12.40 32.94 1.01
C ARG A 69 12.41 33.94 -0.13
N LEU A 70 11.28 34.13 -0.83
CA LEU A 70 11.17 35.20 -1.83
C LEU A 70 11.43 36.55 -1.17
N GLY A 71 12.40 37.30 -1.70
CA GLY A 71 12.66 38.68 -1.26
C GLY A 71 11.48 39.60 -1.51
N TYR A 72 11.33 40.64 -0.70
CA TYR A 72 10.19 41.56 -0.82
C TYR A 72 10.17 42.25 -2.18
N ASP A 73 11.31 42.70 -2.70
CA ASP A 73 11.42 43.32 -4.02
C ASP A 73 10.97 42.37 -5.15
N ARG A 74 11.25 41.07 -5.02
CA ARG A 74 10.77 40.07 -5.97
C ARG A 74 9.25 39.91 -5.90
N LYS A 75 8.69 39.93 -4.70
CA LYS A 75 7.22 39.88 -4.50
C LYS A 75 6.53 41.08 -5.16
N GLU A 76 7.08 42.28 -4.98
CA GLU A 76 6.59 43.48 -5.65
C GLU A 76 6.72 43.39 -7.19
N ALA A 77 7.83 42.86 -7.69
CA ALA A 77 8.02 42.64 -9.13
C ALA A 77 6.97 41.67 -9.69
N ILE A 78 6.64 40.59 -8.97
CA ILE A 78 5.60 39.63 -9.34
C ILE A 78 4.23 40.32 -9.43
N VAL A 79 3.86 41.13 -8.44
CA VAL A 79 2.59 41.87 -8.42
C VAL A 79 2.47 42.80 -9.64
N ASN A 80 3.57 43.37 -10.10
CA ASN A 80 3.61 44.29 -11.26
C ASN A 80 3.70 43.55 -12.61
N ASP A 81 3.97 42.24 -12.60
CA ASP A 81 4.00 41.41 -13.80
C ASP A 81 2.60 40.92 -14.16
N LYS A 82 2.04 41.50 -15.21
CA LYS A 82 0.66 41.18 -15.67
C LYS A 82 0.50 39.69 -16.10
N ALA A 83 1.56 39.07 -16.66
CA ALA A 83 1.49 37.68 -17.13
C ALA A 83 1.49 36.71 -15.94
N ILE A 84 2.36 36.94 -14.97
CA ILE A 84 2.41 36.13 -13.75
C ILE A 84 1.12 36.31 -12.96
N MET A 85 0.64 37.56 -12.77
CA MET A 85 -0.61 37.82 -12.03
C MET A 85 -1.84 37.24 -12.71
N LYS A 86 -1.88 37.18 -14.03
CA LYS A 86 -2.94 36.49 -14.79
C LYS A 86 -2.90 34.98 -14.44
N ASN A 87 -1.73 34.36 -14.50
CA ASN A 87 -1.55 32.95 -14.17
C ASN A 87 -1.92 32.64 -12.71
N VAL A 88 -1.54 33.50 -11.76
CA VAL A 88 -1.95 33.39 -10.34
C VAL A 88 -3.48 33.32 -10.22
N LYS A 89 -4.20 34.23 -10.88
CA LYS A 89 -5.66 34.28 -10.84
C LYS A 89 -6.30 33.04 -11.48
N GLU A 90 -5.78 32.60 -12.63
CA GLU A 90 -6.31 31.43 -13.35
C GLU A 90 -6.11 30.12 -12.56
N VAL A 91 -4.93 29.91 -12.02
CA VAL A 91 -4.62 28.70 -11.20
C VAL A 91 -5.41 28.72 -9.90
N TYR A 92 -5.50 29.86 -9.23
CA TYR A 92 -6.28 29.95 -7.99
C TYR A 92 -7.78 29.77 -8.24
N ALA A 93 -8.31 30.31 -9.32
CA ALA A 93 -9.71 30.06 -9.71
C ALA A 93 -9.99 28.58 -9.98
N LYS A 94 -9.05 27.88 -10.65
CA LYS A 94 -9.11 26.43 -10.87
C LYS A 94 -9.08 25.65 -9.55
N PHE A 95 -8.22 26.09 -8.63
CA PHE A 95 -8.12 25.49 -7.28
C PHE A 95 -9.44 25.66 -6.51
N ARG A 96 -10.02 26.88 -6.50
CA ARG A 96 -11.30 27.11 -5.82
C ARG A 96 -12.45 26.30 -6.45
N ALA A 97 -12.53 26.27 -7.78
CA ALA A 97 -13.51 25.44 -8.47
C ALA A 97 -13.39 23.94 -8.11
N TYR A 98 -12.17 23.47 -7.88
CA TYR A 98 -11.94 22.13 -7.39
C TYR A 98 -12.38 21.96 -5.93
N MET A 99 -12.02 22.90 -5.05
CA MET A 99 -12.31 22.82 -3.62
C MET A 99 -13.77 23.02 -3.24
N ASP A 100 -14.49 23.89 -3.97
CA ASP A 100 -15.85 24.35 -3.60
C ASP A 100 -16.97 23.37 -4.02
N VAL A 101 -16.63 22.12 -4.30
CA VAL A 101 -17.60 21.05 -4.62
C VAL A 101 -18.00 20.31 -3.34
N GLU A 102 -19.30 20.19 -3.10
CA GLU A 102 -19.82 19.42 -1.97
C GLU A 102 -19.43 17.94 -2.06
N PRO A 103 -19.08 17.28 -0.93
CA PRO A 103 -18.74 15.87 -0.90
C PRO A 103 -19.90 14.99 -1.40
N ASP A 104 -19.56 13.86 -2.03
CA ASP A 104 -20.55 12.85 -2.40
C ASP A 104 -21.15 12.23 -1.12
N LYS A 105 -22.44 12.49 -0.91
CA LYS A 105 -23.20 12.01 0.25
C LYS A 105 -23.79 10.60 0.05
N ASN A 106 -23.67 10.04 -1.15
CA ASN A 106 -24.20 8.71 -1.46
C ASN A 106 -23.24 7.59 -1.07
N ARG A 107 -21.96 7.92 -0.88
CA ARG A 107 -20.91 7.00 -0.47
C ARG A 107 -20.67 7.09 1.05
N PRO A 108 -20.42 5.96 1.73
CA PRO A 108 -20.08 5.99 3.15
C PRO A 108 -18.79 6.75 3.41
N SER A 109 -18.68 7.32 4.61
CA SER A 109 -17.49 8.01 5.05
C SER A 109 -16.46 7.05 5.64
N VAL A 110 -15.16 7.33 5.44
CA VAL A 110 -14.07 6.42 5.80
C VAL A 110 -12.99 7.13 6.61
N ALA A 111 -12.53 6.48 7.69
CA ALA A 111 -11.27 6.81 8.37
C ALA A 111 -10.20 5.79 7.95
N TYR A 112 -9.10 6.28 7.39
CA TYR A 112 -8.03 5.47 6.83
C TYR A 112 -6.76 5.62 7.67
N PHE A 113 -6.32 4.52 8.29
CA PHE A 113 -5.18 4.49 9.21
C PHE A 113 -3.96 3.88 8.54
N SER A 114 -2.85 4.60 8.51
CA SER A 114 -1.57 4.10 8.00
C SER A 114 -0.39 4.79 8.70
N MET A 115 0.71 4.06 8.87
CA MET A 115 1.94 4.65 9.44
C MET A 115 2.65 5.59 8.48
N GLU A 116 2.39 5.50 7.18
CA GLU A 116 3.10 6.26 6.16
C GLU A 116 2.19 6.71 5.02
N TYR A 117 2.48 7.90 4.48
CA TYR A 117 1.78 8.50 3.35
C TYR A 117 2.74 9.18 2.39
N GLY A 118 2.87 8.67 1.19
CA GLY A 118 3.72 9.23 0.13
C GLY A 118 2.98 10.27 -0.71
N LEU A 119 2.94 11.50 -0.26
CA LEU A 119 2.25 12.60 -0.95
C LEU A 119 3.16 13.35 -1.91
N ASN A 120 4.33 13.74 -1.45
CA ASN A 120 5.36 14.44 -2.22
C ASN A 120 6.71 14.34 -1.50
N GLN A 121 7.82 14.51 -2.23
CA GLN A 121 9.18 14.48 -1.66
C GLN A 121 9.45 15.56 -0.61
N VAL A 122 8.69 16.65 -0.59
CA VAL A 122 8.88 17.73 0.40
C VAL A 122 8.39 17.36 1.79
N LEU A 123 7.51 16.35 1.90
CA LEU A 123 6.96 15.86 3.17
C LEU A 123 7.42 14.43 3.41
N LYS A 124 8.41 14.25 4.28
CA LYS A 124 9.08 12.96 4.51
C LYS A 124 8.33 12.11 5.53
N ILE A 125 7.15 11.64 5.18
CA ILE A 125 6.31 10.77 6.01
C ILE A 125 6.02 9.42 5.33
N TYR A 126 6.92 8.95 4.48
CA TYR A 126 6.84 7.68 3.78
C TYR A 126 8.22 7.06 3.57
N SER A 127 8.28 5.75 3.38
CA SER A 127 9.51 5.01 3.06
C SER A 127 9.44 4.24 1.75
N GLY A 128 8.33 3.60 1.45
CA GLY A 128 8.20 2.67 0.34
C GLY A 128 6.80 2.56 -0.25
N GLY A 129 6.51 1.39 -0.83
CA GLY A 129 5.28 1.12 -1.59
C GLY A 129 3.99 1.32 -0.80
N LEU A 130 3.99 0.93 0.47
CA LEU A 130 2.82 1.11 1.36
C LEU A 130 2.43 2.59 1.49
N GLY A 131 3.42 3.45 1.73
CA GLY A 131 3.19 4.90 1.84
C GLY A 131 2.80 5.54 0.52
N MET A 132 3.40 5.10 -0.59
CA MET A 132 3.02 5.56 -1.92
C MET A 132 1.57 5.24 -2.23
N LEU A 133 1.13 4.02 -1.91
CA LEU A 133 -0.25 3.60 -2.07
C LEU A 133 -1.20 4.46 -1.21
N ALA A 134 -0.89 4.62 0.07
CA ALA A 134 -1.71 5.41 0.99
C ALA A 134 -1.81 6.88 0.54
N GLY A 135 -0.71 7.48 0.07
CA GLY A 135 -0.71 8.83 -0.48
C GLY A 135 -1.54 8.97 -1.75
N ASP A 136 -1.38 8.05 -2.69
CA ASP A 136 -2.17 8.00 -3.91
C ASP A 136 -3.66 7.80 -3.62
N TYR A 137 -3.97 6.98 -2.61
CA TYR A 137 -5.34 6.73 -2.17
C TYR A 137 -6.03 8.00 -1.66
N LEU A 138 -5.34 8.81 -0.83
CA LEU A 138 -5.87 10.10 -0.36
C LEU A 138 -6.07 11.10 -1.50
N LYS A 139 -5.14 11.14 -2.46
CA LYS A 139 -5.27 12.03 -3.64
C LYS A 139 -6.47 11.65 -4.49
N GLU A 140 -6.67 10.37 -4.76
CA GLU A 140 -7.83 9.90 -5.52
C GLU A 140 -9.14 10.12 -4.74
N ALA A 141 -9.14 9.88 -3.44
CA ALA A 141 -10.29 10.18 -2.59
C ALA A 141 -10.68 11.66 -2.69
N SER A 142 -9.69 12.55 -2.80
CA SER A 142 -9.91 13.97 -3.07
C SER A 142 -10.48 14.21 -4.47
N ASP A 143 -9.88 13.63 -5.51
CA ASP A 143 -10.33 13.81 -6.89
C ASP A 143 -11.73 13.22 -7.12
N SER A 144 -12.04 12.08 -6.51
CA SER A 144 -13.36 11.44 -6.51
C SER A 144 -14.35 12.06 -5.50
N ASN A 145 -13.94 13.08 -4.77
CA ASN A 145 -14.75 13.85 -3.81
C ASN A 145 -15.50 13.01 -2.77
N VAL A 146 -14.83 11.98 -2.23
CA VAL A 146 -15.39 11.12 -1.19
C VAL A 146 -15.10 11.66 0.21
N ASN A 147 -15.98 11.38 1.17
CA ASN A 147 -15.80 11.80 2.57
C ASN A 147 -14.84 10.86 3.28
N LEU A 148 -13.54 11.13 3.17
CA LEU A 148 -12.50 10.34 3.79
C LEU A 148 -11.56 11.24 4.63
N CYS A 149 -11.02 10.73 5.72
CA CYS A 149 -9.88 11.32 6.40
C CYS A 149 -8.79 10.29 6.63
N GLY A 150 -7.53 10.73 6.58
CA GLY A 150 -6.36 9.92 6.93
C GLY A 150 -5.91 10.16 8.36
N VAL A 151 -5.30 9.15 8.97
CA VAL A 151 -4.66 9.22 10.30
C VAL A 151 -3.26 8.63 10.21
N GLY A 152 -2.27 9.37 10.68
CA GLY A 152 -0.87 8.95 10.64
C GLY A 152 0.02 9.75 11.57
N PHE A 153 1.30 9.79 11.28
CA PHE A 153 2.33 10.46 12.09
C PHE A 153 3.03 11.59 11.33
N LEU A 154 3.43 12.62 12.06
CA LEU A 154 4.39 13.60 11.60
C LEU A 154 5.77 13.25 12.15
N TYR A 155 6.62 12.69 11.30
CA TYR A 155 7.96 12.27 11.70
C TYR A 155 8.94 13.46 11.73
N ARG A 156 9.73 13.56 12.80
CA ARG A 156 10.77 14.59 12.90
C ARG A 156 11.87 14.40 11.87
N PHE A 157 12.30 13.14 11.66
CA PHE A 157 13.38 12.80 10.72
C PHE A 157 12.86 12.06 9.49
N GLY A 158 11.67 11.49 9.57
CA GLY A 158 11.06 10.73 8.47
C GLY A 158 11.84 9.47 8.12
N TYR A 159 12.08 9.28 6.82
CA TYR A 159 12.95 8.24 6.29
C TYR A 159 14.25 8.89 5.77
N PHE A 160 15.34 8.13 5.78
CA PHE A 160 16.67 8.68 5.50
C PHE A 160 16.89 9.12 4.06
N THR A 161 17.81 10.07 3.90
CA THR A 161 18.43 10.43 2.62
C THR A 161 19.63 9.51 2.41
N GLN A 162 19.73 8.91 1.22
CA GLN A 162 20.81 8.00 0.88
C GLN A 162 21.96 8.70 0.19
N SER A 163 23.16 8.41 0.61
CA SER A 163 24.38 8.60 -0.19
C SER A 163 25.21 7.33 -0.18
N LEU A 164 26.12 7.19 -1.15
CA LEU A 164 27.07 6.11 -1.19
C LEU A 164 28.49 6.64 -0.91
N SER A 165 29.25 5.85 -0.16
CA SER A 165 30.69 6.07 -0.02
C SER A 165 31.43 5.72 -1.31
N MET A 166 32.72 6.05 -1.40
CA MET A 166 33.57 5.72 -2.57
C MET A 166 33.68 4.21 -2.83
N ASP A 167 33.47 3.38 -1.82
CA ASP A 167 33.48 1.92 -1.91
C ASP A 167 32.06 1.31 -2.02
N GLY A 168 31.04 2.15 -2.23
CA GLY A 168 29.66 1.72 -2.49
C GLY A 168 28.82 1.38 -1.25
N GLN A 169 29.31 1.70 -0.03
CA GLN A 169 28.52 1.51 1.18
C GLN A 169 27.39 2.55 1.27
N GLN A 170 26.19 2.09 1.60
CA GLN A 170 25.08 2.98 1.85
C GLN A 170 25.30 3.77 3.15
N ILE A 171 25.14 5.08 3.06
CA ILE A 171 25.15 6.00 4.20
C ILE A 171 23.73 6.54 4.36
N ALA A 172 23.12 6.26 5.51
CA ALA A 172 21.80 6.79 5.86
C ALA A 172 21.96 8.08 6.65
N LYS A 173 21.40 9.17 6.13
CA LYS A 173 21.42 10.48 6.76
C LYS A 173 19.99 10.90 7.14
N TYR A 174 19.80 11.25 8.40
CA TYR A 174 18.53 11.71 8.93
C TYR A 174 18.61 13.21 9.22
N ASP A 175 17.91 14.00 8.41
CA ASP A 175 17.81 15.45 8.60
C ASP A 175 16.46 15.79 9.23
N ALA A 176 16.49 16.59 10.31
CA ALA A 176 15.26 17.03 10.99
C ALA A 176 14.41 17.90 10.06
N GLN A 177 13.13 17.58 9.95
CA GLN A 177 12.16 18.38 9.25
C GLN A 177 11.80 19.63 10.07
N ASN A 178 11.81 20.79 9.42
CA ASN A 178 11.27 22.01 10.01
C ASN A 178 9.77 22.09 9.67
N PHE A 179 8.93 21.74 10.63
CA PHE A 179 7.48 21.65 10.42
C PHE A 179 6.84 22.98 9.99
N ASN A 180 7.41 24.12 10.39
CA ASN A 180 6.90 25.43 9.95
C ASN A 180 7.19 25.76 8.48
N SER A 181 8.07 25.01 7.82
CA SER A 181 8.42 25.18 6.41
C SER A 181 7.77 24.12 5.50
N LEU A 182 6.87 23.30 6.04
CA LEU A 182 6.18 22.23 5.31
C LEU A 182 4.76 22.64 4.95
N PRO A 183 4.16 22.03 3.94
CA PRO A 183 2.75 22.25 3.56
C PRO A 183 1.79 21.56 4.53
N ILE A 184 1.89 21.87 5.80
CA ILE A 184 1.10 21.34 6.91
C ILE A 184 0.60 22.48 7.79
N GLU A 185 -0.46 22.25 8.54
CA GLU A 185 -1.06 23.22 9.43
C GLU A 185 -1.26 22.64 10.83
N ARG A 186 -1.20 23.50 11.84
CA ARG A 186 -1.58 23.12 13.20
C ARG A 186 -3.10 23.00 13.27
N VAL A 187 -3.60 21.94 13.88
CA VAL A 187 -5.02 21.86 14.20
C VAL A 187 -5.25 22.64 15.50
N LEU A 188 -6.09 23.68 15.45
CA LEU A 188 -6.35 24.58 16.58
C LEU A 188 -7.72 24.30 17.19
N ASP A 189 -7.80 24.44 18.52
CA ASP A 189 -9.05 24.45 19.26
C ASP A 189 -9.80 25.79 19.14
N GLU A 190 -10.96 25.91 19.76
CA GLU A 190 -11.78 27.11 19.76
C GLU A 190 -11.07 28.35 20.39
N ASN A 191 -10.06 28.11 21.23
CA ASN A 191 -9.26 29.14 21.89
C ASN A 191 -7.99 29.51 21.09
N GLY A 192 -7.76 28.89 19.93
CA GLY A 192 -6.59 29.10 19.10
C GLY A 192 -5.34 28.37 19.57
N ASN A 193 -5.45 27.42 20.51
CA ASN A 193 -4.34 26.57 20.93
C ASN A 193 -4.26 25.33 20.05
N GLN A 194 -3.05 24.83 19.82
CA GLN A 194 -2.89 23.58 19.09
C GLN A 194 -3.52 22.42 19.87
N VAL A 195 -4.31 21.61 19.19
CA VAL A 195 -4.96 20.43 19.78
C VAL A 195 -3.89 19.43 20.23
N VAL A 196 -4.04 18.96 21.46
CA VAL A 196 -3.20 17.93 22.08
C VAL A 196 -4.07 16.71 22.37
N VAL A 197 -3.59 15.53 22.04
CA VAL A 197 -4.21 14.24 22.38
C VAL A 197 -3.39 13.57 23.47
N ASP A 198 -4.06 13.21 24.56
CA ASP A 198 -3.44 12.51 25.67
C ASP A 198 -3.67 11.00 25.49
N VAL A 199 -2.59 10.29 25.18
CA VAL A 199 -2.63 8.84 24.87
C VAL A 199 -2.09 8.06 26.07
N PRO A 200 -2.85 7.08 26.60
CA PRO A 200 -2.43 6.31 27.78
C PRO A 200 -1.28 5.36 27.43
N TYR A 201 -0.20 5.47 28.20
CA TYR A 201 0.96 4.56 28.18
C TYR A 201 1.30 4.18 29.61
N LEU A 202 1.37 2.89 29.89
CA LEU A 202 1.66 2.42 31.27
C LEU A 202 0.72 3.10 32.29
N ASN A 203 1.32 3.84 33.23
CA ASN A 203 0.64 4.61 34.26
C ASN A 203 0.72 6.14 34.04
N TYR A 204 1.09 6.57 32.85
CA TYR A 204 1.22 7.98 32.44
C TYR A 204 0.62 8.21 31.06
N GLN A 205 0.65 9.45 30.60
CA GLN A 205 0.15 9.82 29.28
C GLN A 205 1.27 10.38 28.41
N VAL A 206 1.22 10.05 27.12
CA VAL A 206 2.02 10.68 26.08
C VAL A 206 1.16 11.73 25.37
N HIS A 207 1.67 12.92 25.23
CA HIS A 207 0.99 14.07 24.66
C HIS A 207 1.35 14.20 23.19
N ALA A 208 0.39 14.01 22.29
CA ALA A 208 0.58 14.16 20.87
C ALA A 208 -0.04 15.47 20.36
N LEU A 209 0.76 16.32 19.74
CA LEU A 209 0.26 17.47 18.99
C LEU A 209 -0.40 17.02 17.71
N VAL A 210 -1.50 17.67 17.33
CA VAL A 210 -2.22 17.37 16.11
C VAL A 210 -1.87 18.37 15.02
N TRP A 211 -1.41 17.84 13.89
CA TRP A 211 -1.18 18.55 12.64
C TRP A 211 -2.13 18.04 11.56
N GLN A 212 -2.36 18.83 10.52
CA GLN A 212 -3.10 18.38 9.34
C GLN A 212 -2.35 18.70 8.07
N VAL A 213 -2.51 17.83 7.10
CA VAL A 213 -2.16 18.04 5.69
C VAL A 213 -3.46 18.16 4.91
N ASN A 214 -3.63 19.23 4.16
CA ASN A 214 -4.74 19.38 3.23
C ASN A 214 -4.36 18.68 1.92
N VAL A 215 -4.93 17.51 1.67
CA VAL A 215 -4.72 16.73 0.43
C VAL A 215 -5.90 17.00 -0.50
N GLY A 216 -5.88 18.16 -1.18
CA GLY A 216 -7.06 18.65 -1.85
C GLY A 216 -8.20 18.86 -0.85
N ARG A 217 -9.31 18.13 -1.05
CA ARG A 217 -10.50 18.16 -0.18
C ARG A 217 -10.38 17.27 1.06
N ILE A 218 -9.39 16.35 1.07
CA ILE A 218 -9.18 15.37 2.13
C ILE A 218 -8.26 15.95 3.20
N LYS A 219 -8.53 15.63 4.46
CA LYS A 219 -7.64 15.97 5.58
C LYS A 219 -6.90 14.72 6.05
N LEU A 220 -5.59 14.80 6.11
CA LEU A 220 -4.73 13.84 6.77
C LEU A 220 -4.30 14.43 8.11
N TYR A 221 -4.70 13.79 9.20
CA TYR A 221 -4.31 14.19 10.55
C TYR A 221 -3.06 13.43 10.96
N LEU A 222 -2.08 14.16 11.50
CA LEU A 222 -0.77 13.64 11.87
C LEU A 222 -0.51 13.90 13.35
N LEU A 223 -0.13 12.84 14.07
CA LEU A 223 0.24 12.90 15.48
C LEU A 223 1.74 13.12 15.63
N ASP A 224 2.13 14.01 16.55
CA ASP A 224 3.50 14.41 16.81
C ASP A 224 3.79 14.39 18.32
N THR A 225 4.67 13.47 18.74
CA THR A 225 5.10 13.34 20.14
C THR A 225 6.40 14.10 20.45
N ASP A 226 7.07 14.66 19.44
CA ASP A 226 8.32 15.41 19.61
C ASP A 226 8.06 16.83 20.08
N ASN A 227 7.58 16.93 21.31
CA ASN A 227 7.25 18.20 21.98
C ASN A 227 7.66 18.18 23.46
N ASP A 228 7.73 19.36 24.09
CA ASP A 228 8.27 19.53 25.43
C ASP A 228 7.36 19.06 26.58
N MET A 229 6.14 18.61 26.27
CA MET A 229 5.25 17.98 27.25
C MET A 229 5.66 16.52 27.54
N ASN A 230 6.44 15.92 26.65
CA ASN A 230 6.85 14.52 26.75
C ASN A 230 8.27 14.39 27.29
N SER A 231 8.53 13.23 27.91
CA SER A 231 9.87 12.83 28.32
C SER A 231 10.78 12.57 27.12
N GLU A 232 12.10 12.58 27.35
CA GLU A 232 13.08 12.24 26.30
C GLU A 232 12.95 10.79 25.80
N PHE A 233 12.23 9.91 26.53
CA PHE A 233 11.92 8.53 26.11
C PHE A 233 10.71 8.45 25.19
N ASP A 234 9.81 9.44 25.21
CA ASP A 234 8.55 9.40 24.48
C ASP A 234 8.56 10.32 23.24
N LYS A 235 9.36 11.38 23.25
CA LYS A 235 9.61 12.20 22.05
C LYS A 235 9.98 11.35 20.81
N PRO A 236 10.87 10.34 20.92
CA PRO A 236 11.30 9.51 19.79
C PRO A 236 10.23 8.62 19.16
N ILE A 237 9.04 8.47 19.73
CA ILE A 237 7.97 7.65 19.13
C ILE A 237 7.68 8.11 17.69
N THR A 238 7.65 9.43 17.43
CA THR A 238 7.45 10.00 16.09
C THR A 238 8.73 10.58 15.47
N HIS A 239 9.92 10.09 15.85
CA HIS A 239 11.16 10.55 15.23
C HIS A 239 11.37 9.94 13.85
N SER A 240 11.40 8.64 13.73
CA SER A 240 11.75 7.95 12.49
C SER A 240 10.74 6.86 12.12
N LEU A 241 10.42 6.80 10.85
CA LEU A 241 9.56 5.76 10.29
C LEU A 241 10.27 4.40 10.38
N TYR A 242 9.62 3.42 11.00
CA TYR A 242 10.17 2.09 11.29
C TYR A 242 11.48 2.13 12.09
N GLY A 243 11.68 3.18 12.87
CA GLY A 243 12.87 3.33 13.71
C GLY A 243 12.71 2.74 15.10
N GLY A 244 13.84 2.53 15.79
CA GLY A 244 13.89 1.99 17.14
C GLY A 244 13.78 0.46 17.21
N ASP A 245 13.49 -0.03 18.41
CA ASP A 245 13.30 -1.45 18.72
C ASP A 245 11.82 -1.87 18.68
N TRP A 246 11.55 -3.10 19.05
CA TRP A 246 10.18 -3.64 19.11
C TRP A 246 9.28 -2.92 20.12
N GLU A 247 9.86 -2.38 21.20
CA GLU A 247 9.11 -1.57 22.15
C GLU A 247 8.68 -0.23 21.55
N ASN A 248 9.57 0.43 20.83
CA ASN A 248 9.21 1.65 20.08
C ASN A 248 8.18 1.36 18.99
N ARG A 249 8.28 0.20 18.33
CA ARG A 249 7.29 -0.24 17.35
C ARG A 249 5.91 -0.38 17.98
N LEU A 250 5.80 -1.04 19.13
CA LEU A 250 4.54 -1.16 19.86
C LEU A 250 4.00 0.22 20.27
N LYS A 251 4.87 1.10 20.76
CA LYS A 251 4.48 2.50 21.08
C LYS A 251 3.91 3.22 19.88
N GLN A 252 4.50 3.08 18.71
CA GLN A 252 3.97 3.66 17.45
C GLN A 252 2.58 3.11 17.12
N GLU A 253 2.37 1.82 17.25
CA GLU A 253 1.07 1.20 16.97
C GLU A 253 -0.03 1.60 17.98
N ILE A 254 0.34 1.77 19.24
CA ILE A 254 -0.54 2.35 20.27
C ILE A 254 -0.91 3.79 19.89
N LEU A 255 0.06 4.60 19.50
CA LEU A 255 -0.18 5.97 19.10
C LEU A 255 -1.09 6.06 17.87
N LEU A 256 -0.83 5.23 16.84
CA LEU A 256 -1.62 5.24 15.62
C LEU A 256 -3.07 4.82 15.87
N GLY A 257 -3.27 3.65 16.47
CA GLY A 257 -4.59 3.07 16.66
C GLY A 257 -5.37 3.77 17.78
N ILE A 258 -4.86 3.70 19.00
CA ILE A 258 -5.52 4.28 20.17
C ILE A 258 -5.47 5.80 20.12
N GLY A 259 -4.30 6.38 19.93
CA GLY A 259 -4.10 7.83 19.81
C GLY A 259 -4.90 8.42 18.64
N GLY A 260 -4.91 7.75 17.49
CA GLY A 260 -5.68 8.17 16.32
C GLY A 260 -7.19 8.21 16.58
N MET A 261 -7.74 7.21 17.25
CA MET A 261 -9.16 7.21 17.63
C MET A 261 -9.50 8.28 18.66
N LEU A 262 -8.65 8.46 19.68
CA LEU A 262 -8.82 9.53 20.68
C LEU A 262 -8.76 10.91 20.00
N MET A 263 -7.89 11.09 19.03
CA MET A 263 -7.81 12.31 18.22
C MET A 263 -9.12 12.55 17.44
N LEU A 264 -9.61 11.56 16.70
CA LEU A 264 -10.86 11.70 15.95
C LEU A 264 -12.03 12.06 16.87
N LYS A 265 -12.12 11.41 18.03
CA LYS A 265 -13.12 11.70 19.06
C LYS A 265 -13.00 13.15 19.56
N LYS A 266 -11.79 13.62 19.86
CA LYS A 266 -11.53 14.98 20.31
C LYS A 266 -11.89 16.03 19.27
N LEU A 267 -11.72 15.72 17.98
CA LEU A 267 -12.10 16.55 16.84
C LEU A 267 -13.58 16.43 16.46
N GLY A 268 -14.37 15.60 17.14
CA GLY A 268 -15.78 15.37 16.81
C GLY A 268 -15.99 14.64 15.49
N ILE A 269 -15.01 13.85 15.03
CA ILE A 269 -15.05 13.14 13.75
C ILE A 269 -15.47 11.70 13.97
N THR A 270 -16.59 11.33 13.36
CA THR A 270 -17.09 9.94 13.28
C THR A 270 -17.21 9.54 11.82
N LYS A 271 -16.88 8.30 11.51
CA LYS A 271 -16.96 7.74 10.16
C LYS A 271 -17.77 6.45 10.15
N ASP A 272 -18.30 6.10 8.96
CA ASP A 272 -19.09 4.89 8.78
C ASP A 272 -18.19 3.64 8.77
N VAL A 273 -16.98 3.75 8.23
CA VAL A 273 -16.01 2.66 8.09
C VAL A 273 -14.63 3.08 8.57
N TYR A 274 -13.94 2.17 9.24
CA TYR A 274 -12.57 2.33 9.71
C TYR A 274 -11.66 1.32 9.01
N HIS A 275 -10.75 1.81 8.19
CA HIS A 275 -9.88 1.00 7.36
C HIS A 275 -8.49 0.90 7.97
N CYS A 276 -8.10 -0.30 8.38
CA CYS A 276 -6.75 -0.64 8.82
C CYS A 276 -5.88 -0.99 7.62
N ASN A 277 -5.04 -0.05 7.20
CA ASN A 277 -4.07 -0.28 6.13
C ASN A 277 -2.80 -0.91 6.71
N GLU A 278 -2.75 -2.23 6.75
CA GLU A 278 -1.81 -3.10 7.43
C GLU A 278 -2.11 -3.30 8.93
N GLY A 279 -1.54 -4.36 9.52
CA GLY A 279 -1.78 -4.77 10.92
C GLY A 279 -1.41 -3.71 11.95
N HIS A 280 -0.43 -2.87 11.67
CA HIS A 280 0.01 -1.80 12.57
C HIS A 280 -1.10 -0.78 12.98
N ALA A 281 -2.20 -0.75 12.25
CA ALA A 281 -3.34 0.12 12.56
C ALA A 281 -4.41 -0.55 13.46
N ALA A 282 -4.30 -1.84 13.73
CA ALA A 282 -5.38 -2.65 14.30
C ALA A 282 -5.84 -2.19 15.70
N LEU A 283 -4.99 -1.54 16.49
CA LEU A 283 -5.37 -1.03 17.81
C LEU A 283 -6.42 0.09 17.77
N CYS A 284 -6.75 0.63 16.58
CA CYS A 284 -7.91 1.52 16.45
C CYS A 284 -9.21 0.80 16.84
N ASN A 285 -9.32 -0.50 16.53
CA ASN A 285 -10.46 -1.33 16.92
C ASN A 285 -10.51 -1.58 18.42
N LEU A 286 -9.36 -1.72 19.07
CA LEU A 286 -9.30 -1.83 20.53
C LEU A 286 -9.90 -0.59 21.21
N GLN A 287 -9.52 0.62 20.78
CA GLN A 287 -10.07 1.84 21.34
C GLN A 287 -11.59 1.95 21.09
N ARG A 288 -12.05 1.54 19.92
CA ARG A 288 -13.48 1.53 19.58
C ARG A 288 -14.26 0.52 20.44
N LEU A 289 -13.70 -0.67 20.69
CA LEU A 289 -14.28 -1.64 21.64
C LEU A 289 -14.41 -1.02 23.03
N CYS A 290 -13.36 -0.37 23.52
CA CYS A 290 -13.40 0.32 24.81
C CYS A 290 -14.48 1.40 24.84
N ASP A 291 -14.63 2.20 23.80
CA ASP A 291 -15.64 3.28 23.76
C ASP A 291 -17.07 2.73 23.82
N TYR A 292 -17.36 1.59 23.20
CA TYR A 292 -18.66 0.93 23.30
C TYR A 292 -18.91 0.29 24.68
N VAL A 293 -17.88 -0.35 25.26
CA VAL A 293 -17.98 -0.96 26.58
C VAL A 293 -18.13 0.11 27.67
N ASP A 294 -17.40 1.21 27.60
CA ASP A 294 -17.56 2.37 28.48
C ASP A 294 -18.97 2.98 28.35
N GLY A 295 -19.58 2.86 27.18
CA GLY A 295 -20.99 3.24 26.91
C GLY A 295 -22.04 2.25 27.43
N GLY A 296 -21.64 1.16 28.09
CA GLY A 296 -22.53 0.21 28.77
C GLY A 296 -22.81 -1.07 27.97
N MET A 297 -22.15 -1.34 26.85
CA MET A 297 -22.28 -2.61 26.13
C MET A 297 -21.35 -3.68 26.72
N SER A 298 -21.74 -4.96 26.58
CA SER A 298 -20.79 -6.05 26.82
C SER A 298 -19.70 -6.09 25.71
N PHE A 299 -18.55 -6.72 26.00
CA PHE A 299 -17.50 -6.93 25.03
C PHE A 299 -18.01 -7.60 23.75
N ASN A 300 -18.80 -8.68 23.87
CA ASN A 300 -19.34 -9.41 22.72
C ASN A 300 -20.29 -8.54 21.87
N GLN A 301 -21.11 -7.70 22.51
CA GLN A 301 -21.98 -6.75 21.80
C GLN A 301 -21.16 -5.66 21.07
N ALA A 302 -20.13 -5.11 21.72
CA ALA A 302 -19.23 -4.13 21.13
C ALA A 302 -18.47 -4.71 19.94
N MET A 303 -18.06 -5.98 20.03
CA MET A 303 -17.35 -6.68 18.96
C MET A 303 -18.19 -6.77 17.67
N GLU A 304 -19.50 -7.04 17.77
CA GLU A 304 -20.37 -7.08 16.59
C GLU A 304 -20.40 -5.73 15.85
N LEU A 305 -20.43 -4.61 16.56
CA LEU A 305 -20.44 -3.28 15.97
C LEU A 305 -19.09 -2.88 15.39
N VAL A 306 -18.02 -3.15 16.13
CA VAL A 306 -16.65 -2.80 15.67
C VAL A 306 -16.28 -3.59 14.43
N ARG A 307 -16.52 -4.91 14.43
CA ARG A 307 -16.26 -5.76 13.25
C ARG A 307 -17.03 -5.26 12.04
N ALA A 308 -18.32 -4.99 12.18
CA ALA A 308 -19.21 -4.62 11.07
C ALA A 308 -18.78 -3.37 10.30
N SER A 309 -17.97 -2.52 10.91
CA SER A 309 -17.50 -1.27 10.32
C SER A 309 -15.97 -1.18 10.20
N SER A 310 -15.29 -2.32 10.13
CA SER A 310 -13.84 -2.40 10.09
C SER A 310 -13.34 -3.28 8.96
N LEU A 311 -12.48 -2.71 8.13
CA LEU A 311 -11.76 -3.40 7.04
C LEU A 311 -10.27 -3.52 7.38
N TYR A 312 -9.69 -4.68 7.14
CA TYR A 312 -8.25 -4.91 7.20
C TYR A 312 -7.69 -5.24 5.83
N THR A 313 -6.74 -4.42 5.36
CA THR A 313 -5.96 -4.70 4.16
C THR A 313 -4.57 -5.17 4.55
N VAL A 314 -4.23 -6.40 4.17
CA VAL A 314 -2.90 -6.97 4.37
C VAL A 314 -2.00 -6.66 3.18
N HIS A 315 -0.78 -6.20 3.45
CA HIS A 315 0.26 -5.94 2.44
C HIS A 315 1.44 -6.91 2.53
N THR A 316 1.53 -7.64 3.62
CA THR A 316 2.63 -8.55 3.90
C THR A 316 2.36 -9.94 3.30
N PRO A 317 3.26 -10.47 2.43
CA PRO A 317 3.02 -11.73 1.73
C PRO A 317 3.49 -12.98 2.50
N VAL A 318 4.11 -12.80 3.66
CA VAL A 318 4.68 -13.91 4.47
C VAL A 318 4.43 -13.70 5.97
N PRO A 319 4.15 -14.78 6.74
CA PRO A 319 3.87 -14.66 8.18
C PRO A 319 4.98 -13.94 8.97
N ALA A 320 6.23 -14.23 8.68
CA ALA A 320 7.38 -13.64 9.38
C ALA A 320 7.53 -12.12 9.22
N GLY A 321 6.83 -11.51 8.25
CA GLY A 321 6.84 -10.07 8.02
C GLY A 321 5.80 -9.29 8.81
N HIS A 322 4.92 -9.96 9.57
CA HIS A 322 3.94 -9.29 10.43
C HIS A 322 4.58 -8.81 11.74
N ASP A 323 3.89 -7.90 12.42
CA ASP A 323 4.32 -7.41 13.73
C ASP A 323 3.89 -8.39 14.83
N TYR A 324 4.88 -8.93 15.54
CA TYR A 324 4.71 -9.86 16.65
C TYR A 324 5.32 -9.28 17.92
N PHE A 325 4.57 -9.32 19.00
CA PHE A 325 5.00 -8.84 20.31
C PHE A 325 4.99 -9.96 21.33
N ASP A 326 6.09 -10.11 22.08
CA ASP A 326 6.14 -11.04 23.20
C ASP A 326 5.09 -10.66 24.24
N GLU A 327 4.49 -11.65 24.88
CA GLU A 327 3.41 -11.45 25.85
C GLU A 327 3.81 -10.48 26.98
N ALA A 328 5.05 -10.58 27.47
CA ALA A 328 5.56 -9.70 28.53
C ALA A 328 5.63 -8.24 28.08
N LEU A 329 6.10 -7.96 26.84
CA LEU A 329 6.15 -6.62 26.29
C LEU A 329 4.75 -6.08 26.01
N PHE A 330 3.89 -6.89 25.40
CA PHE A 330 2.53 -6.51 25.08
C PHE A 330 1.74 -6.25 26.37
N GLY A 331 1.85 -7.13 27.37
CA GLY A 331 1.21 -6.99 28.68
C GLY A 331 1.68 -5.77 29.47
N LYS A 332 2.92 -5.34 29.30
CA LYS A 332 3.44 -4.11 29.90
C LYS A 332 2.57 -2.90 29.56
N TYR A 333 2.12 -2.78 28.30
CA TYR A 333 1.31 -1.64 27.82
C TYR A 333 -0.18 -1.92 27.80
N MET A 334 -0.59 -3.16 27.54
CA MET A 334 -1.99 -3.55 27.31
C MET A 334 -2.66 -4.21 28.52
N GLY A 335 -1.94 -4.47 29.61
CA GLY A 335 -2.44 -5.21 30.76
C GLY A 335 -3.67 -4.61 31.47
N GLY A 336 -3.96 -3.33 31.29
CA GLY A 336 -5.14 -2.65 31.82
C GLY A 336 -6.41 -2.82 30.99
N TYR A 337 -6.28 -3.21 29.71
CA TYR A 337 -7.41 -3.27 28.77
C TYR A 337 -8.42 -4.42 29.04
N PRO A 338 -7.99 -5.65 29.42
CA PRO A 338 -8.93 -6.72 29.73
C PRO A 338 -9.95 -6.33 30.80
N GLY A 339 -9.48 -5.74 31.90
CA GLY A 339 -10.36 -5.27 32.97
C GLY A 339 -11.36 -4.20 32.51
N ARG A 340 -10.93 -3.29 31.62
CA ARG A 340 -11.81 -2.28 31.01
C ARG A 340 -12.84 -2.90 30.07
N LEU A 341 -12.46 -3.95 29.34
CA LEU A 341 -13.34 -4.67 28.41
C LEU A 341 -14.24 -5.70 29.09
N GLY A 342 -13.97 -6.04 30.36
CA GLY A 342 -14.71 -7.05 31.09
C GLY A 342 -14.41 -8.49 30.68
N ILE A 343 -13.20 -8.75 30.16
CA ILE A 343 -12.71 -10.07 29.73
C ILE A 343 -11.43 -10.45 30.48
N SER A 344 -11.05 -11.72 30.41
CA SER A 344 -9.79 -12.20 30.97
C SER A 344 -8.57 -11.78 30.14
N TRP A 345 -7.35 -11.87 30.73
CA TRP A 345 -6.12 -11.68 29.99
C TRP A 345 -5.97 -12.70 28.85
N ASP A 346 -6.31 -13.98 29.13
CA ASP A 346 -6.19 -15.06 28.15
C ASP A 346 -7.11 -14.85 26.94
N GLU A 347 -8.34 -14.40 27.15
CA GLU A 347 -9.24 -14.03 26.05
C GLU A 347 -8.69 -12.86 25.24
N PHE A 348 -8.12 -11.86 25.90
CA PHE A 348 -7.55 -10.68 25.24
C PHE A 348 -6.34 -11.03 24.40
N ILE A 349 -5.33 -11.72 25.00
CA ILE A 349 -4.11 -12.09 24.29
C ILE A 349 -4.38 -13.11 23.19
N GLY A 350 -5.35 -14.00 23.39
CA GLY A 350 -5.80 -15.00 22.41
C GLY A 350 -6.30 -14.39 21.11
N MET A 351 -6.84 -13.16 21.14
CA MET A 351 -7.27 -12.47 19.91
C MET A 351 -6.13 -12.18 18.93
N GLY A 352 -4.90 -12.17 19.39
CA GLY A 352 -3.70 -11.99 18.55
C GLY A 352 -2.95 -13.28 18.24
N ARG A 353 -3.50 -14.46 18.54
CA ARG A 353 -2.89 -15.77 18.33
C ARG A 353 -3.66 -16.60 17.31
N GLN A 354 -2.97 -17.40 16.53
CA GLN A 354 -3.60 -18.38 15.61
C GLN A 354 -4.38 -19.43 16.40
N ASN A 355 -3.72 -19.97 17.43
CA ASN A 355 -4.36 -20.82 18.44
C ASN A 355 -4.46 -20.01 19.74
N PRO A 356 -5.65 -19.53 20.14
CA PRO A 356 -5.82 -18.73 21.37
C PRO A 356 -5.24 -19.40 22.63
N ASP A 357 -5.24 -20.72 22.68
CA ASP A 357 -4.79 -21.52 23.85
C ASP A 357 -3.28 -21.81 23.84
N ASP A 358 -2.56 -21.46 22.78
CA ASP A 358 -1.11 -21.65 22.73
C ASP A 358 -0.36 -20.48 23.37
N HIS A 359 0.03 -20.64 24.62
CA HIS A 359 0.80 -19.64 25.38
C HIS A 359 2.23 -19.41 24.87
N ASN A 360 2.72 -20.19 23.89
CA ASN A 360 4.03 -19.94 23.26
C ASN A 360 3.90 -19.00 22.07
N GLU A 361 2.70 -18.80 21.53
CA GLU A 361 2.49 -17.84 20.45
C GLU A 361 2.59 -16.40 20.94
N ARG A 362 3.35 -15.59 20.21
CA ARG A 362 3.40 -14.14 20.40
C ARG A 362 2.11 -13.48 19.90
N PHE A 363 1.77 -12.32 20.43
CA PHE A 363 0.66 -11.52 19.94
C PHE A 363 0.99 -10.96 18.54
N CYS A 364 0.16 -11.25 17.55
CA CYS A 364 0.28 -10.79 16.18
C CYS A 364 -0.80 -9.75 15.86
N MET A 365 -0.38 -8.55 15.45
CA MET A 365 -1.33 -7.47 15.13
C MET A 365 -2.21 -7.80 13.93
N SER A 366 -1.70 -8.53 12.95
CA SER A 366 -2.49 -8.96 11.79
C SER A 366 -3.57 -9.97 12.15
N ILE A 367 -3.30 -10.87 13.09
CA ILE A 367 -4.30 -11.80 13.61
C ILE A 367 -5.36 -11.03 14.40
N PHE A 368 -4.94 -10.08 15.24
CA PHE A 368 -5.86 -9.21 15.94
C PHE A 368 -6.73 -8.40 14.97
N ALA A 369 -6.16 -7.91 13.87
CA ALA A 369 -6.92 -7.23 12.82
C ALA A 369 -7.95 -8.17 12.17
N CYS A 370 -7.58 -9.41 11.82
CA CYS A 370 -8.53 -10.41 11.29
C CYS A 370 -9.68 -10.70 12.24
N ASN A 371 -9.41 -10.77 13.55
CA ASN A 371 -10.42 -11.04 14.55
C ASN A 371 -11.34 -9.83 14.84
N THR A 372 -10.88 -8.61 14.62
CA THR A 372 -11.62 -7.39 14.93
C THR A 372 -12.18 -6.67 13.70
N CYS A 373 -11.87 -7.12 12.49
CA CYS A 373 -12.44 -6.64 11.24
C CYS A 373 -13.41 -7.65 10.64
N GLN A 374 -14.49 -7.17 10.03
CA GLN A 374 -15.46 -8.02 9.34
C GLN A 374 -14.91 -8.52 8.03
N GLU A 375 -14.24 -7.65 7.30
CA GLU A 375 -13.68 -7.92 5.98
C GLU A 375 -12.15 -7.84 6.02
N VAL A 376 -11.53 -8.72 5.24
CA VAL A 376 -10.07 -8.80 5.06
C VAL A 376 -9.75 -8.91 3.59
N ASN A 377 -8.78 -8.17 3.09
CA ASN A 377 -8.36 -8.29 1.69
C ASN A 377 -6.85 -8.22 1.50
N GLY A 378 -6.37 -8.96 0.50
CA GLY A 378 -5.05 -8.79 -0.08
C GLY A 378 -5.02 -7.70 -1.15
N VAL A 379 -3.85 -7.40 -1.68
CA VAL A 379 -3.59 -6.27 -2.59
C VAL A 379 -3.30 -6.67 -4.05
N SER A 380 -3.53 -7.92 -4.38
CA SER A 380 -3.62 -8.48 -5.73
C SER A 380 -4.39 -9.81 -5.66
N LYS A 381 -4.82 -10.34 -6.80
CA LYS A 381 -5.52 -11.64 -6.84
C LYS A 381 -4.66 -12.77 -6.25
N LEU A 382 -3.39 -12.85 -6.68
CA LEU A 382 -2.46 -13.84 -6.14
C LEU A 382 -2.24 -13.64 -4.63
N HIS A 383 -2.09 -12.39 -4.18
CA HIS A 383 -1.88 -12.10 -2.77
C HIS A 383 -3.13 -12.39 -1.92
N GLY A 384 -4.32 -12.20 -2.46
CA GLY A 384 -5.56 -12.64 -1.81
C GLY A 384 -5.52 -14.14 -1.53
N TRP A 385 -5.14 -14.95 -2.52
CA TRP A 385 -5.00 -16.40 -2.36
C TRP A 385 -3.87 -16.78 -1.37
N VAL A 386 -2.72 -16.10 -1.43
CA VAL A 386 -1.63 -16.28 -0.43
C VAL A 386 -2.13 -15.95 0.97
N SER A 387 -2.90 -14.88 1.11
CA SER A 387 -3.46 -14.44 2.40
C SER A 387 -4.51 -15.40 2.94
N GLN A 388 -5.35 -16.00 2.07
CA GLN A 388 -6.27 -17.06 2.47
C GLN A 388 -5.52 -18.23 3.13
N LYS A 389 -4.42 -18.67 2.52
CA LYS A 389 -3.57 -19.74 3.09
C LYS A 389 -2.88 -19.29 4.38
N MET A 390 -2.37 -18.07 4.41
CA MET A 390 -1.63 -17.52 5.55
C MET A 390 -2.49 -17.41 6.80
N PHE A 391 -3.74 -17.00 6.66
CA PHE A 391 -4.67 -16.81 7.76
C PHE A 391 -5.59 -18.00 8.03
N ALA A 392 -5.49 -19.07 7.23
CA ALA A 392 -6.31 -20.28 7.41
C ALA A 392 -6.31 -20.85 8.85
N PRO A 393 -5.18 -20.83 9.60
CA PRO A 393 -5.18 -21.33 10.97
C PRO A 393 -6.11 -20.58 11.94
N ILE A 394 -6.47 -19.32 11.64
CA ILE A 394 -7.40 -18.52 12.47
C ILE A 394 -8.81 -19.12 12.43
N TRP A 395 -9.20 -19.71 11.30
CA TRP A 395 -10.53 -20.25 11.06
C TRP A 395 -10.49 -21.79 11.01
N ALA A 396 -10.19 -22.38 12.14
CA ALA A 396 -10.06 -23.83 12.28
C ALA A 396 -11.33 -24.57 11.80
N GLY A 397 -11.14 -25.64 11.03
CA GLY A 397 -12.23 -26.43 10.45
C GLY A 397 -12.68 -25.98 9.06
N TYR A 398 -12.15 -24.89 8.53
CA TYR A 398 -12.34 -24.43 7.16
C TYR A 398 -11.05 -24.55 6.34
N PHE A 399 -11.20 -24.80 5.05
CA PHE A 399 -10.06 -24.84 4.12
C PHE A 399 -9.69 -23.42 3.66
N PRO A 400 -8.45 -23.17 3.23
CA PRO A 400 -8.00 -21.83 2.82
C PRO A 400 -8.91 -21.19 1.77
N GLU A 401 -9.35 -21.92 0.78
CA GLU A 401 -10.21 -21.46 -0.31
C GLU A 401 -11.65 -21.10 0.13
N GLU A 402 -12.07 -21.52 1.31
CA GLU A 402 -13.37 -21.18 1.89
C GLU A 402 -13.31 -19.87 2.69
N ASN A 403 -12.13 -19.35 2.96
CA ASN A 403 -11.96 -18.13 3.76
C ASN A 403 -12.47 -16.91 3.01
N HIS A 404 -13.08 -15.99 3.76
CA HIS A 404 -13.62 -14.74 3.21
C HIS A 404 -12.56 -13.67 2.91
N VAL A 405 -11.27 -14.01 2.91
CA VAL A 405 -10.21 -13.08 2.50
C VAL A 405 -10.34 -12.80 1.00
N GLY A 406 -10.72 -11.56 0.70
CA GLY A 406 -10.86 -11.09 -0.67
C GLY A 406 -9.58 -10.43 -1.21
N TYR A 407 -9.71 -9.69 -2.30
CA TYR A 407 -8.64 -8.86 -2.82
C TYR A 407 -9.18 -7.60 -3.52
N VAL A 408 -8.36 -6.55 -3.47
CA VAL A 408 -8.43 -5.39 -4.36
C VAL A 408 -7.02 -5.16 -4.87
N THR A 409 -6.81 -5.35 -6.17
CA THR A 409 -5.49 -5.14 -6.76
C THR A 409 -5.14 -3.66 -6.69
N ASN A 410 -3.94 -3.35 -6.25
CA ASN A 410 -3.48 -1.97 -6.14
C ASN A 410 -3.51 -1.26 -7.51
N GLY A 411 -3.59 0.04 -7.48
CA GLY A 411 -3.49 0.94 -8.61
C GLY A 411 -2.69 2.18 -8.23
N VAL A 412 -2.54 3.09 -9.16
CA VAL A 412 -1.74 4.32 -8.97
C VAL A 412 -2.53 5.55 -9.37
N HIS A 413 -2.26 6.65 -8.68
CA HIS A 413 -2.94 7.92 -8.93
C HIS A 413 -2.48 8.50 -10.28
N PHE A 414 -3.34 8.44 -11.29
CA PHE A 414 -3.04 8.83 -12.66
C PHE A 414 -2.43 10.23 -12.77
N PRO A 415 -2.99 11.30 -12.15
CA PRO A 415 -2.42 12.65 -12.26
C PRO A 415 -1.04 12.80 -11.63
N THR A 416 -0.70 12.01 -10.60
CA THR A 416 0.62 12.06 -9.96
C THR A 416 1.70 11.46 -10.83
N TRP A 417 1.43 10.33 -11.47
CA TRP A 417 2.48 9.50 -12.10
C TRP A 417 2.56 9.65 -13.60
N THR A 418 1.49 10.08 -14.26
CA THR A 418 1.48 10.31 -15.71
C THR A 418 2.17 11.62 -16.05
N ALA A 419 3.18 11.56 -16.91
CA ALA A 419 3.90 12.74 -17.39
C ALA A 419 2.97 13.69 -18.15
N THR A 420 3.25 14.99 -18.06
CA THR A 420 2.44 16.03 -18.71
C THR A 420 2.36 15.85 -20.23
N GLU A 421 3.41 15.32 -20.84
CA GLU A 421 3.47 15.03 -22.28
C GLU A 421 2.41 13.98 -22.68
N TRP A 422 2.31 12.90 -21.89
CA TRP A 422 1.27 11.89 -22.07
C TRP A 422 -0.12 12.42 -21.75
N ARG A 423 -0.26 13.27 -20.72
CA ARG A 423 -1.53 13.92 -20.40
C ARG A 423 -2.07 14.70 -21.59
N LYS A 424 -1.21 15.45 -22.30
CA LYS A 424 -1.61 16.18 -23.50
C LYS A 424 -2.05 15.26 -24.64
N VAL A 425 -1.42 14.10 -24.80
CA VAL A 425 -1.86 13.09 -25.78
C VAL A 425 -3.22 12.52 -25.39
N TYR A 426 -3.39 12.14 -24.13
CA TYR A 426 -4.66 11.59 -23.65
C TYR A 426 -5.80 12.61 -23.75
N ASP A 427 -5.59 13.85 -23.32
CA ASP A 427 -6.57 14.93 -23.43
C ASP A 427 -7.01 15.20 -24.87
N LYS A 428 -6.13 14.95 -25.84
CA LYS A 428 -6.42 15.16 -27.28
C LYS A 428 -7.21 14.00 -27.90
N TYR A 429 -6.97 12.77 -27.47
CA TYR A 429 -7.48 11.57 -28.16
C TYR A 429 -8.48 10.74 -27.35
N PHE A 430 -8.57 10.97 -26.04
CA PHE A 430 -9.50 10.28 -25.17
C PHE A 430 -10.80 11.07 -24.99
N ASP A 431 -11.84 10.40 -24.54
CA ASP A 431 -13.11 11.02 -24.23
C ASP A 431 -12.96 12.09 -23.13
N ALA A 432 -13.75 13.16 -23.23
CA ALA A 432 -13.71 14.26 -22.26
C ALA A 432 -14.05 13.84 -20.83
N ASN A 433 -14.75 12.72 -20.64
CA ASN A 433 -15.07 12.15 -19.34
C ASN A 433 -13.97 11.25 -18.77
N PHE A 434 -12.84 11.12 -19.44
CA PHE A 434 -11.75 10.21 -19.07
C PHE A 434 -11.36 10.28 -17.59
N MET A 435 -11.22 11.49 -17.05
CA MET A 435 -10.81 11.68 -15.66
C MET A 435 -11.83 11.15 -14.63
N ASN A 436 -13.11 11.06 -15.01
CA ASN A 436 -14.17 10.52 -14.15
C ASN A 436 -14.40 9.02 -14.36
N ASP A 437 -13.97 8.46 -15.50
CA ASP A 437 -14.21 7.08 -15.91
C ASP A 437 -12.92 6.40 -16.39
N GLN A 438 -11.87 6.47 -15.56
CA GLN A 438 -10.53 5.97 -15.89
C GLN A 438 -10.46 4.45 -16.03
N SER A 439 -11.39 3.70 -15.46
CA SER A 439 -11.44 2.23 -15.56
C SER A 439 -12.11 1.72 -16.83
N ASN A 440 -12.67 2.61 -17.63
CA ASN A 440 -13.34 2.26 -18.89
C ASN A 440 -12.31 2.03 -20.01
N GLU A 441 -11.99 0.78 -20.25
CA GLU A 441 -11.00 0.36 -21.26
C GLU A 441 -11.27 0.94 -22.64
N SER A 442 -12.55 1.12 -23.02
CA SER A 442 -12.90 1.66 -24.33
C SER A 442 -12.39 3.08 -24.56
N ILE A 443 -12.25 3.89 -23.50
CA ILE A 443 -11.67 5.23 -23.59
C ILE A 443 -10.19 5.15 -23.92
N TRP A 444 -9.48 4.22 -23.28
CA TRP A 444 -8.04 4.01 -23.49
C TRP A 444 -7.72 3.49 -24.90
N HIS A 445 -8.67 2.82 -25.56
CA HIS A 445 -8.51 2.43 -26.97
C HIS A 445 -8.33 3.64 -27.91
N GLY A 446 -8.64 4.84 -27.46
CA GLY A 446 -8.30 6.09 -28.14
C GLY A 446 -6.82 6.21 -28.49
N ILE A 447 -5.92 5.52 -27.78
CA ILE A 447 -4.47 5.50 -28.06
C ILE A 447 -4.15 4.91 -29.43
N TYR A 448 -4.97 4.01 -29.94
CA TYR A 448 -4.78 3.43 -31.29
C TYR A 448 -4.97 4.46 -32.40
N ASN A 449 -5.68 5.56 -32.13
CA ASN A 449 -5.86 6.67 -33.08
C ASN A 449 -4.68 7.67 -33.10
N VAL A 450 -3.76 7.54 -32.14
CA VAL A 450 -2.56 8.40 -32.09
C VAL A 450 -1.58 7.92 -33.16
N ALA A 451 -1.02 8.85 -33.94
CA ALA A 451 0.02 8.53 -34.92
C ALA A 451 1.26 7.93 -34.23
N ASP A 452 1.87 6.91 -34.82
CA ASP A 452 3.06 6.24 -34.26
C ASP A 452 4.21 7.23 -34.05
N GLU A 453 4.37 8.20 -34.94
CA GLU A 453 5.35 9.26 -34.82
C GLU A 453 5.13 10.13 -33.57
N GLU A 454 3.89 10.45 -33.23
CA GLU A 454 3.53 11.23 -32.02
C GLU A 454 3.86 10.43 -30.75
N ILE A 455 3.56 9.12 -30.72
CA ILE A 455 3.95 8.22 -29.64
C ILE A 455 5.48 8.20 -29.47
N TRP A 456 6.21 7.99 -30.56
CA TRP A 456 7.65 7.92 -30.51
C TRP A 456 8.29 9.24 -30.06
N LYS A 457 7.79 10.37 -30.58
CA LYS A 457 8.25 11.70 -30.20
C LYS A 457 8.03 11.96 -28.70
N THR A 458 6.87 11.62 -28.18
CA THR A 458 6.55 11.74 -26.76
C THR A 458 7.53 10.92 -25.90
N ARG A 459 7.83 9.69 -26.30
CA ARG A 459 8.82 8.85 -25.63
C ARG A 459 10.20 9.47 -25.64
N MET A 460 10.67 9.97 -26.80
CA MET A 460 11.99 10.59 -26.95
C MET A 460 12.11 11.87 -26.10
N GLU A 461 11.08 12.71 -26.06
CA GLU A 461 11.05 13.90 -25.21
C GLU A 461 11.21 13.56 -23.72
N LEU A 462 10.54 12.51 -23.25
CA LEU A 462 10.64 12.06 -21.87
C LEU A 462 12.01 11.42 -21.55
N LYS A 463 12.62 10.72 -22.50
CA LYS A 463 14.00 10.23 -22.37
C LYS A 463 15.00 11.37 -22.25
N GLU A 464 14.88 12.40 -23.07
CA GLU A 464 15.73 13.60 -22.99
C GLU A 464 15.57 14.34 -21.66
N LYS A 465 14.35 14.45 -21.14
CA LYS A 465 14.08 15.02 -19.82
C LYS A 465 14.69 14.21 -18.68
N LEU A 466 14.64 12.87 -18.77
CA LEU A 466 15.32 12.01 -17.83
C LEU A 466 16.82 12.20 -17.87
N ILE A 467 17.42 12.22 -19.05
CA ILE A 467 18.87 12.41 -19.24
C ILE A 467 19.30 13.77 -18.68
N LYS A 468 18.56 14.83 -18.99
CA LYS A 468 18.84 16.16 -18.44
C LYS A 468 18.80 16.15 -16.92
N PHE A 469 17.76 15.58 -16.34
CA PHE A 469 17.63 15.48 -14.90
C PHE A 469 18.77 14.69 -14.25
N ILE A 470 19.19 13.57 -14.86
CA ILE A 470 20.34 12.79 -14.39
C ILE A 470 21.63 13.61 -14.45
N ARG A 471 21.88 14.32 -15.54
CA ARG A 471 23.06 15.18 -15.67
C ARG A 471 23.09 16.29 -14.62
N ASP A 472 21.96 16.96 -14.42
CA ASP A 472 21.88 18.10 -13.48
C ASP A 472 22.04 17.63 -12.02
N LYS A 473 21.41 16.50 -11.65
CA LYS A 473 21.40 16.03 -10.26
C LYS A 473 22.64 15.23 -9.87
N PHE A 474 23.11 14.33 -10.75
CA PHE A 474 24.08 13.30 -10.35
C PHE A 474 25.53 13.61 -10.73
N THR A 475 25.81 14.55 -11.64
CA THR A 475 27.19 14.87 -12.04
C THR A 475 28.07 15.20 -10.84
N GLN A 476 27.62 16.02 -9.91
CA GLN A 476 28.37 16.39 -8.71
C GLN A 476 28.58 15.23 -7.75
N GLN A 477 27.61 14.34 -7.63
CA GLN A 477 27.75 13.13 -6.82
C GLN A 477 28.79 12.18 -7.42
N TRP A 478 28.74 11.96 -8.73
CA TRP A 478 29.70 11.13 -9.42
C TRP A 478 31.11 11.68 -9.34
N LEU A 479 31.30 12.99 -9.42
CA LEU A 479 32.63 13.63 -9.24
C LEU A 479 33.24 13.31 -7.88
N ARG A 480 32.40 13.25 -6.83
CA ARG A 480 32.84 12.86 -5.49
C ARG A 480 33.12 11.36 -5.38
N ASN A 481 32.24 10.52 -5.96
CA ASN A 481 32.27 9.07 -5.77
C ASN A 481 33.22 8.36 -6.70
N GLN A 482 33.46 8.88 -7.92
CA GLN A 482 34.35 8.22 -8.90
C GLN A 482 35.83 8.50 -8.65
N GLY A 483 36.16 9.56 -7.94
CA GLY A 483 37.56 9.95 -7.68
C GLY A 483 38.39 10.34 -8.91
N ASP A 484 37.80 10.21 -10.12
CA ASP A 484 38.41 10.54 -11.38
C ASP A 484 37.39 11.25 -12.30
N PRO A 485 37.55 12.55 -12.53
CA PRO A 485 36.64 13.31 -13.39
C PRO A 485 36.49 12.76 -14.82
N ALA A 486 37.52 12.10 -15.37
CA ALA A 486 37.46 11.51 -16.70
C ALA A 486 36.42 10.39 -16.81
N LYS A 487 36.23 9.64 -15.74
CA LYS A 487 35.17 8.62 -15.67
C LYS A 487 33.76 9.23 -15.71
N VAL A 488 33.58 10.37 -15.10
CA VAL A 488 32.29 11.09 -15.11
C VAL A 488 31.97 11.59 -16.51
N VAL A 489 32.98 12.16 -17.23
CA VAL A 489 32.86 12.55 -18.65
C VAL A 489 32.44 11.32 -19.47
N SER A 490 33.12 10.20 -19.27
CA SER A 490 32.82 8.94 -19.99
C SER A 490 31.39 8.45 -19.75
N ILE A 491 30.85 8.56 -18.50
CA ILE A 491 29.44 8.22 -18.16
C ILE A 491 28.50 9.15 -18.93
N LEU A 492 28.76 10.46 -18.89
CA LEU A 492 27.88 11.46 -19.51
C LEU A 492 27.82 11.34 -21.03
N GLU A 493 28.93 10.98 -21.68
CA GLU A 493 29.01 10.77 -23.14
C GLU A 493 28.20 9.53 -23.59
N ARG A 494 28.13 8.50 -22.76
CA ARG A 494 27.43 7.24 -23.08
C ARG A 494 25.91 7.31 -22.86
N ILE A 495 25.45 8.20 -22.03
CA ILE A 495 24.00 8.40 -21.79
C ILE A 495 23.42 9.18 -22.97
N ASN A 496 22.75 8.46 -23.87
CA ASN A 496 22.12 9.08 -25.04
C ASN A 496 20.68 8.62 -25.23
N PRO A 497 19.79 9.45 -25.78
CA PRO A 497 18.37 9.14 -25.90
C PRO A 497 18.05 8.02 -26.89
N ASN A 498 18.99 7.66 -27.77
CA ASN A 498 18.77 6.60 -28.74
C ASN A 498 19.01 5.18 -28.19
N ALA A 499 19.69 5.07 -27.04
CA ALA A 499 19.89 3.79 -26.38
C ALA A 499 18.59 3.24 -25.81
N LEU A 500 18.42 1.93 -25.84
CA LEU A 500 17.37 1.24 -25.07
C LEU A 500 17.68 1.41 -23.58
N MET A 501 16.74 1.99 -22.83
CA MET A 501 16.92 2.26 -21.41
C MET A 501 16.02 1.33 -20.58
N ILE A 502 16.62 0.62 -19.62
CA ILE A 502 15.94 -0.34 -18.74
C ILE A 502 16.12 0.13 -17.29
N GLY A 503 15.02 0.28 -16.56
CA GLY A 503 15.04 0.70 -15.16
C GLY A 503 14.72 -0.44 -14.21
N PHE A 504 15.52 -0.59 -13.15
CA PHE A 504 15.26 -1.42 -11.99
C PHE A 504 15.36 -0.54 -10.73
N CYS A 505 14.22 -0.03 -10.27
CA CYS A 505 14.22 0.99 -9.22
C CYS A 505 13.18 0.62 -8.16
N ARG A 506 13.66 0.22 -6.98
CA ARG A 506 12.84 -0.24 -5.87
C ARG A 506 13.64 -0.38 -4.59
N ARG A 507 12.97 -0.63 -3.46
CA ARG A 507 13.65 -0.99 -2.23
C ARG A 507 14.52 -2.24 -2.46
N PHE A 508 15.77 -2.19 -2.01
CA PHE A 508 16.66 -3.33 -2.06
C PHE A 508 16.37 -4.26 -0.89
N ALA A 509 15.90 -5.45 -1.22
CA ALA A 509 15.73 -6.60 -0.33
C ALA A 509 16.02 -7.87 -1.14
N THR A 510 16.45 -8.93 -0.49
CA THR A 510 16.91 -10.16 -1.16
C THR A 510 15.89 -10.76 -2.11
N TYR A 511 14.62 -10.81 -1.72
CA TYR A 511 13.56 -11.39 -2.55
C TYR A 511 13.27 -10.61 -3.84
N LYS A 512 13.67 -9.35 -3.92
CA LYS A 512 13.56 -8.52 -5.13
C LYS A 512 14.57 -8.92 -6.21
N ARG A 513 15.57 -9.69 -5.84
CA ARG A 513 16.58 -10.31 -6.70
C ARG A 513 17.27 -9.37 -7.69
N ALA A 514 17.69 -8.20 -7.20
CA ALA A 514 18.45 -7.24 -8.01
C ALA A 514 19.74 -7.82 -8.64
N HIS A 515 20.22 -8.94 -8.12
CA HIS A 515 21.43 -9.63 -8.56
C HIS A 515 21.24 -10.45 -9.86
N LEU A 516 20.02 -10.78 -10.28
CA LEU A 516 19.80 -11.70 -11.42
C LEU A 516 20.50 -11.26 -12.70
N LEU A 517 20.46 -9.97 -13.01
CA LEU A 517 21.14 -9.43 -14.19
C LEU A 517 22.67 -9.58 -14.15
N PHE A 518 23.24 -9.87 -12.99
CA PHE A 518 24.69 -9.96 -12.77
C PHE A 518 25.19 -11.39 -12.54
N THR A 519 24.39 -12.38 -12.84
CA THR A 519 24.76 -13.81 -12.69
C THR A 519 25.70 -14.26 -13.80
N ASP A 520 25.64 -13.65 -14.97
CA ASP A 520 26.51 -13.89 -16.13
C ASP A 520 27.01 -12.55 -16.67
N LEU A 521 28.14 -12.09 -16.12
CA LEU A 521 28.72 -10.81 -16.50
C LEU A 521 29.27 -10.80 -17.94
N ASP A 522 29.75 -11.93 -18.44
CA ASP A 522 30.29 -12.06 -19.80
C ASP A 522 29.19 -11.90 -20.86
N ARG A 523 28.00 -12.46 -20.56
CA ARG A 523 26.82 -12.31 -21.40
C ARG A 523 26.27 -10.89 -21.33
N LEU A 524 26.19 -10.31 -20.14
CA LEU A 524 25.78 -8.93 -19.93
C LEU A 524 26.72 -7.94 -20.63
N GLU A 525 28.05 -8.17 -20.57
CA GLU A 525 29.06 -7.34 -21.27
C GLU A 525 28.79 -7.28 -22.77
N LYS A 526 28.47 -8.42 -23.39
CA LYS A 526 28.16 -8.46 -24.84
C LYS A 526 26.91 -7.65 -25.17
N ILE A 527 25.87 -7.75 -24.31
CA ILE A 527 24.61 -6.99 -24.50
C ILE A 527 24.85 -5.49 -24.43
N VAL A 528 25.55 -5.01 -23.41
CA VAL A 528 25.69 -3.56 -23.18
C VAL A 528 26.80 -2.91 -24.04
N ASN A 529 27.67 -3.71 -24.64
CA ASN A 529 28.77 -3.22 -25.48
C ASN A 529 28.53 -3.36 -26.99
N ASP A 530 27.35 -3.79 -27.41
CA ASP A 530 26.98 -3.78 -28.83
C ASP A 530 26.87 -2.31 -29.32
N PRO A 531 27.72 -1.89 -30.25
CA PRO A 531 27.74 -0.51 -30.72
C PRO A 531 26.52 -0.17 -31.59
N GLU A 532 25.90 -1.17 -32.21
CA GLU A 532 24.71 -0.98 -33.07
C GLU A 532 23.42 -0.96 -32.27
N HIS A 533 23.43 -1.62 -31.11
CA HIS A 533 22.25 -1.76 -30.26
C HIS A 533 22.54 -1.37 -28.78
N PRO A 534 22.90 -0.10 -28.51
CA PRO A 534 23.32 0.33 -27.18
C PRO A 534 22.20 0.16 -26.15
N VAL A 535 22.52 -0.46 -25.01
CA VAL A 535 21.59 -0.69 -23.89
C VAL A 535 22.14 -0.05 -22.61
N LEU A 536 21.31 0.67 -21.90
CA LEU A 536 21.62 1.29 -20.61
C LEU A 536 20.70 0.72 -19.53
N PHE A 537 21.29 0.38 -18.38
CA PHE A 537 20.55 -0.04 -17.20
C PHE A 537 20.67 1.00 -16.10
N PHE A 538 19.52 1.43 -15.56
CA PHE A 538 19.45 2.29 -14.41
C PHE A 538 18.98 1.52 -13.19
N PHE A 539 19.78 1.55 -12.14
CA PHE A 539 19.45 1.01 -10.82
C PHE A 539 19.29 2.15 -9.83
N SER A 540 18.27 2.09 -9.01
CA SER A 540 18.05 3.04 -7.91
C SER A 540 17.25 2.39 -6.81
N GLY A 541 17.51 2.79 -5.57
CA GLY A 541 16.75 2.30 -4.42
C GLY A 541 17.54 2.32 -3.14
N LYS A 542 16.81 2.20 -2.04
CA LYS A 542 17.35 2.20 -0.68
C LYS A 542 17.18 0.82 -0.05
N ALA A 543 18.15 0.39 0.74
CA ALA A 543 18.00 -0.73 1.65
C ALA A 543 17.69 -0.21 3.05
N HIS A 544 16.87 -0.93 3.80
CA HIS A 544 16.63 -0.56 5.20
C HIS A 544 17.99 -0.52 5.96
N PRO A 545 18.22 0.44 6.86
CA PRO A 545 19.51 0.54 7.57
C PRO A 545 19.90 -0.70 8.37
N ALA A 546 18.92 -1.51 8.78
CA ALA A 546 19.14 -2.81 9.44
C ALA A 546 19.28 -3.99 8.45
N ASP A 547 19.06 -3.80 7.15
CA ASP A 547 19.15 -4.85 6.13
C ASP A 547 20.55 -4.87 5.48
N GLY A 548 21.48 -5.56 6.12
CA GLY A 548 22.85 -5.70 5.61
C GLY A 548 22.94 -6.43 4.26
N ALA A 549 22.02 -7.37 3.98
CA ALA A 549 21.98 -8.09 2.71
C ALA A 549 21.55 -7.18 1.57
N GLY A 550 20.50 -6.37 1.78
CA GLY A 550 20.06 -5.36 0.82
C GLY A 550 21.13 -4.31 0.54
N GLN A 551 21.85 -3.85 1.58
CA GLN A 551 22.99 -2.93 1.42
C GLN A 551 24.15 -3.57 0.64
N GLY A 552 24.40 -4.86 0.85
CA GLY A 552 25.38 -5.65 0.11
C GLY A 552 25.07 -5.73 -1.39
N LEU A 553 23.79 -5.86 -1.76
CA LEU A 553 23.36 -5.81 -3.17
C LEU A 553 23.61 -4.44 -3.80
N ILE A 554 23.33 -3.35 -3.12
CA ILE A 554 23.64 -1.99 -3.60
C ILE A 554 25.15 -1.84 -3.84
N LYS A 555 25.96 -2.24 -2.85
CA LYS A 555 27.43 -2.19 -2.98
C LYS A 555 27.91 -2.98 -4.18
N ARG A 556 27.42 -4.21 -4.37
CA ARG A 556 27.81 -5.05 -5.51
C ARG A 556 27.47 -4.44 -6.86
N ILE A 557 26.27 -3.86 -7.00
CA ILE A 557 25.87 -3.17 -8.24
C ILE A 557 26.74 -1.93 -8.50
N PHE A 558 27.04 -1.17 -7.44
CA PHE A 558 27.91 -0.02 -7.53
C PHE A 558 29.34 -0.41 -7.97
N GLU A 559 29.90 -1.47 -7.42
CA GLU A 559 31.20 -2.00 -7.84
C GLU A 559 31.21 -2.41 -9.32
N ILE A 560 30.17 -3.13 -9.77
CA ILE A 560 30.02 -3.54 -11.19
C ILE A 560 29.91 -2.31 -12.09
N SER A 561 29.15 -1.30 -11.70
CA SER A 561 28.97 -0.07 -12.48
C SER A 561 30.27 0.71 -12.74
N ARG A 562 31.31 0.44 -11.95
CA ARG A 562 32.64 1.07 -12.05
C ARG A 562 33.65 0.24 -12.85
N MET A 563 33.33 -1.00 -13.21
CA MET A 563 34.16 -1.84 -14.03
C MET A 563 34.29 -1.23 -15.45
N PRO A 564 35.46 -1.28 -16.09
CA PRO A 564 35.68 -0.63 -17.39
C PRO A 564 34.65 -1.00 -18.46
N GLN A 565 34.22 -2.26 -18.51
CA GLN A 565 33.27 -2.76 -19.49
C GLN A 565 31.84 -2.29 -19.23
N PHE A 566 31.49 -1.91 -17.97
CA PHE A 566 30.14 -1.50 -17.59
C PHE A 566 30.01 0.00 -17.31
N LEU A 567 31.14 0.74 -17.27
CA LEU A 567 31.15 2.17 -16.96
C LEU A 567 30.26 2.94 -17.94
N GLY A 568 29.27 3.68 -17.41
CA GLY A 568 28.31 4.46 -18.19
C GLY A 568 27.22 3.64 -18.88
N LYS A 569 27.12 2.34 -18.61
CA LYS A 569 26.12 1.41 -19.16
C LYS A 569 25.28 0.75 -18.08
N ILE A 570 25.88 0.42 -16.94
CA ILE A 570 25.22 0.08 -15.70
C ILE A 570 25.38 1.28 -14.78
N ILE A 571 24.31 1.93 -14.43
CA ILE A 571 24.32 3.22 -13.70
C ILE A 571 23.47 3.09 -12.44
N PHE A 572 24.09 3.36 -11.27
CA PHE A 572 23.38 3.45 -10.01
C PHE A 572 23.08 4.92 -9.69
N LEU A 573 21.80 5.22 -9.43
CA LEU A 573 21.32 6.55 -9.07
C LEU A 573 20.97 6.54 -7.58
N GLU A 574 21.66 7.37 -6.80
CA GLU A 574 21.48 7.47 -5.36
C GLU A 574 20.16 8.18 -5.00
N ASP A 575 19.67 7.89 -3.79
CA ASP A 575 18.56 8.60 -3.15
C ASP A 575 17.25 8.55 -3.95
N TYR A 576 16.75 7.33 -4.17
CA TYR A 576 15.47 7.09 -4.81
C TYR A 576 14.33 7.75 -4.02
N ASP A 577 13.75 8.78 -4.59
CA ASP A 577 12.63 9.56 -4.06
C ASP A 577 11.50 9.68 -5.10
N MET A 578 10.40 10.35 -4.76
CA MET A 578 9.26 10.53 -5.67
C MET A 578 9.63 11.35 -6.92
N GLN A 579 10.56 12.29 -6.82
CA GLN A 579 10.99 13.11 -7.96
C GLN A 579 11.76 12.27 -8.97
N LEU A 580 12.72 11.48 -8.49
CA LEU A 580 13.49 10.56 -9.34
C LEU A 580 12.59 9.46 -9.91
N ALA A 581 11.69 8.92 -9.08
CA ALA A 581 10.73 7.90 -9.50
C ALA A 581 9.88 8.37 -10.69
N ARG A 582 9.30 9.57 -10.63
CA ARG A 582 8.50 10.12 -11.75
C ARG A 582 9.31 10.24 -13.05
N ARG A 583 10.57 10.63 -12.94
CA ARG A 583 11.45 10.72 -14.11
C ARG A 583 11.78 9.36 -14.71
N LEU A 584 12.04 8.38 -13.87
CA LEU A 584 12.38 7.02 -14.32
C LEU A 584 11.19 6.28 -14.90
N VAL A 585 10.03 6.26 -14.22
CA VAL A 585 8.82 5.56 -14.72
C VAL A 585 8.25 6.17 -16.01
N SER A 586 8.64 7.40 -16.36
CA SER A 586 8.24 8.04 -17.61
C SER A 586 9.37 8.09 -18.65
N GLY A 587 10.63 7.97 -18.25
CA GLY A 587 11.78 8.22 -19.11
C GLY A 587 12.49 6.99 -19.64
N VAL A 588 12.46 5.84 -18.94
CA VAL A 588 13.04 4.59 -19.46
C VAL A 588 12.13 3.93 -20.50
N ASP A 589 12.61 2.96 -21.25
CA ASP A 589 11.81 2.23 -22.24
C ASP A 589 11.19 0.96 -21.66
N ILE A 590 11.92 0.31 -20.73
CA ILE A 590 11.48 -0.90 -20.02
C ILE A 590 11.58 -0.70 -18.53
N TRP A 591 10.57 -1.17 -17.83
CA TRP A 591 10.54 -1.29 -16.39
C TRP A 591 10.68 -2.76 -15.99
N MET A 592 11.77 -3.08 -15.28
CA MET A 592 12.10 -4.47 -14.96
C MET A 592 11.84 -4.77 -13.47
N ASN A 593 11.18 -5.91 -13.21
CA ASN A 593 10.94 -6.43 -11.87
C ASN A 593 11.20 -7.94 -11.82
N THR A 594 11.99 -8.37 -10.83
CA THR A 594 12.43 -9.77 -10.73
C THR A 594 12.20 -10.38 -9.34
N PRO A 595 11.03 -10.22 -8.71
CA PRO A 595 10.81 -10.75 -7.37
C PRO A 595 10.83 -12.27 -7.35
N THR A 596 11.10 -12.84 -6.17
CA THR A 596 10.87 -14.26 -5.92
C THR A 596 9.37 -14.48 -5.73
N ARG A 597 8.73 -15.20 -6.63
CA ARG A 597 7.31 -15.51 -6.53
C ARG A 597 7.02 -16.46 -5.34
N PRO A 598 5.97 -16.27 -4.55
CA PRO A 598 4.93 -15.22 -4.60
C PRO A 598 5.15 -14.08 -3.60
N LEU A 599 6.38 -13.60 -3.42
CA LEU A 599 6.74 -12.67 -2.36
C LEU A 599 6.47 -11.18 -2.68
N GLU A 600 6.11 -10.85 -3.91
CA GLU A 600 5.62 -9.51 -4.25
C GLU A 600 4.10 -9.47 -4.07
N ALA A 601 3.61 -8.83 -3.02
CA ALA A 601 2.18 -8.78 -2.72
C ALA A 601 1.37 -8.10 -3.85
N SER A 602 1.84 -7.01 -4.39
CA SER A 602 1.28 -6.36 -5.56
C SER A 602 2.38 -5.79 -6.45
N GLY A 603 3.15 -4.84 -5.96
CA GLY A 603 3.91 -3.90 -6.76
C GLY A 603 3.00 -2.83 -7.36
N THR A 604 3.55 -1.65 -7.60
CA THR A 604 2.82 -0.54 -8.26
C THR A 604 3.71 0.24 -9.23
N SER A 605 5.02 0.00 -9.22
CA SER A 605 5.95 0.76 -10.05
C SER A 605 5.79 0.47 -11.55
N GLY A 606 5.49 -0.78 -11.91
CA GLY A 606 5.16 -1.18 -13.28
C GLY A 606 3.87 -0.52 -13.78
N GLU A 607 2.86 -0.41 -12.93
CA GLU A 607 1.60 0.28 -13.25
C GLU A 607 1.82 1.77 -13.59
N LYS A 608 2.72 2.45 -12.84
CA LYS A 608 3.14 3.84 -13.15
C LYS A 608 3.84 3.94 -14.51
N ALA A 609 4.67 2.96 -14.82
CA ALA A 609 5.39 2.88 -16.08
C ALA A 609 4.42 2.71 -17.27
N GLU A 610 3.43 1.83 -17.17
CA GLU A 610 2.43 1.56 -18.20
C GLU A 610 1.69 2.84 -18.63
N MET A 611 1.32 3.70 -17.70
CA MET A 611 0.63 4.98 -17.98
C MET A 611 1.50 5.97 -18.77
N ASN A 612 2.81 5.74 -18.82
CA ASN A 612 3.81 6.56 -19.51
C ASN A 612 4.38 5.89 -20.78
N GLY A 613 3.76 4.82 -21.23
CA GLY A 613 4.27 4.09 -22.41
C GLY A 613 5.63 3.42 -22.19
N VAL A 614 5.97 3.14 -20.94
CA VAL A 614 7.12 2.32 -20.55
C VAL A 614 6.66 0.88 -20.37
N VAL A 615 7.31 -0.04 -21.07
CA VAL A 615 6.83 -1.43 -21.15
C VAL A 615 7.35 -2.27 -19.99
N ASN A 616 6.52 -3.11 -19.43
CA ASN A 616 6.89 -3.92 -18.26
C ASN A 616 7.55 -5.24 -18.67
N LEU A 617 8.65 -5.59 -18.00
CA LEU A 617 9.32 -6.89 -18.03
C LEU A 617 9.42 -7.41 -16.60
N SER A 618 8.65 -8.43 -16.28
CA SER A 618 8.58 -8.89 -14.88
C SER A 618 8.34 -10.40 -14.77
N VAL A 619 8.75 -10.92 -13.61
CA VAL A 619 8.23 -12.20 -13.12
C VAL A 619 6.71 -12.05 -12.96
N LEU A 620 5.95 -13.11 -13.26
CA LEU A 620 4.51 -13.19 -13.02
C LEU A 620 4.24 -13.32 -11.52
N ASP A 621 4.33 -12.18 -10.83
CA ASP A 621 4.07 -12.03 -9.40
C ASP A 621 3.28 -10.75 -9.14
N GLY A 622 2.59 -10.67 -8.01
CA GLY A 622 1.78 -9.52 -7.66
C GLY A 622 0.76 -9.16 -8.75
N TRP A 623 0.69 -7.86 -9.09
CA TRP A 623 -0.25 -7.34 -10.09
C TRP A 623 -0.01 -7.88 -11.51
N TRP A 624 1.25 -8.26 -11.85
CA TRP A 624 1.58 -8.69 -13.21
C TRP A 624 0.97 -10.05 -13.57
N VAL A 625 0.59 -10.89 -12.60
CA VAL A 625 -0.19 -12.12 -12.84
C VAL A 625 -1.51 -11.81 -13.52
N GLU A 626 -2.13 -10.69 -13.15
CA GLU A 626 -3.41 -10.22 -13.69
C GLU A 626 -3.22 -9.31 -14.90
N GLY A 627 -2.12 -8.52 -14.88
CA GLY A 627 -1.86 -7.44 -15.84
C GLY A 627 -1.23 -7.89 -17.15
N TYR A 628 -0.47 -8.98 -17.14
CA TYR A 628 0.22 -9.44 -18.35
C TYR A 628 -0.71 -9.71 -19.51
N ARG A 629 -0.36 -9.16 -20.67
CA ARG A 629 -1.01 -9.44 -21.95
C ARG A 629 0.08 -9.69 -23.00
N GLU A 630 -0.07 -10.72 -23.80
CA GLU A 630 0.83 -10.99 -24.93
C GLU A 630 0.83 -9.81 -25.89
N GLY A 631 2.03 -9.38 -26.31
CA GLY A 631 2.20 -8.22 -27.19
C GLY A 631 2.04 -6.85 -26.52
N ALA A 632 1.94 -6.80 -25.17
CA ALA A 632 1.86 -5.59 -24.38
C ALA A 632 2.94 -5.50 -23.27
N GLY A 633 3.85 -6.47 -23.23
CA GLY A 633 4.94 -6.55 -22.25
C GLY A 633 5.56 -7.95 -22.27
N TRP A 634 6.48 -8.19 -21.34
CA TRP A 634 7.16 -9.48 -21.22
C TRP A 634 7.03 -10.05 -19.81
N ALA A 635 6.89 -11.37 -19.76
CA ALA A 635 6.77 -12.11 -18.51
C ALA A 635 7.80 -13.26 -18.44
N LEU A 636 8.34 -13.48 -17.26
CA LEU A 636 9.06 -14.71 -16.94
C LEU A 636 8.02 -15.81 -16.58
N PRO A 637 8.41 -17.10 -16.64
CA PRO A 637 7.49 -18.22 -16.43
C PRO A 637 6.62 -18.10 -15.18
N GLN A 638 5.38 -18.54 -15.30
CA GLN A 638 4.39 -18.43 -14.23
C GLN A 638 4.68 -19.35 -13.05
N GLU A 639 5.19 -20.54 -13.30
CA GLU A 639 5.41 -21.55 -12.29
C GLU A 639 6.87 -21.61 -11.87
N ARG A 640 7.09 -21.91 -10.58
CA ARG A 640 8.41 -22.21 -10.09
C ARG A 640 8.84 -23.58 -10.58
N THR A 641 9.92 -23.63 -11.36
CA THR A 641 10.44 -24.87 -11.95
C THR A 641 11.29 -25.66 -10.96
N TYR A 642 12.05 -24.97 -10.09
CA TYR A 642 12.97 -25.59 -9.13
C TYR A 642 12.62 -25.23 -7.69
N GLN A 643 12.70 -26.21 -6.81
CA GLN A 643 12.62 -26.00 -5.35
C GLN A 643 13.86 -25.26 -4.83
N ASN A 644 15.03 -25.53 -5.40
CA ASN A 644 16.26 -24.83 -5.08
C ASN A 644 16.26 -23.42 -5.67
N GLN A 645 16.36 -22.42 -4.81
CA GLN A 645 16.33 -21.01 -5.23
C GLN A 645 17.49 -20.63 -6.15
N GLY A 646 18.67 -21.20 -5.96
CA GLY A 646 19.83 -20.92 -6.82
C GLY A 646 19.64 -21.41 -8.24
N TYR A 647 19.01 -22.56 -8.45
CA TYR A 647 18.67 -23.06 -9.78
C TYR A 647 17.55 -22.23 -10.40
N GLN A 648 16.56 -21.82 -9.62
CA GLN A 648 15.51 -20.93 -10.09
C GLN A 648 16.08 -19.58 -10.53
N ASP A 649 17.01 -19.02 -9.78
CA ASP A 649 17.65 -17.75 -10.12
C ASP A 649 18.48 -17.86 -11.41
N GLN A 650 19.19 -18.97 -11.63
CA GLN A 650 19.91 -19.24 -12.87
C GLN A 650 18.97 -19.32 -14.07
N LEU A 651 17.84 -20.02 -13.93
CA LEU A 651 16.84 -20.15 -14.99
C LEU A 651 16.21 -18.78 -15.33
N ASP A 652 15.80 -18.05 -14.31
CA ASP A 652 15.17 -16.73 -14.48
C ASP A 652 16.14 -15.72 -15.11
N ALA A 653 17.40 -15.72 -14.67
CA ALA A 653 18.43 -14.87 -15.26
C ALA A 653 18.69 -15.22 -16.74
N ALA A 654 18.83 -16.51 -17.06
CA ALA A 654 18.98 -16.97 -18.44
C ALA A 654 17.77 -16.59 -19.31
N THR A 655 16.59 -16.63 -18.76
CA THR A 655 15.35 -16.21 -19.45
C THR A 655 15.36 -14.70 -19.73
N ILE A 656 15.77 -13.88 -18.76
CA ILE A 656 15.91 -12.41 -18.95
C ILE A 656 16.88 -12.12 -20.09
N TYR A 657 18.07 -12.74 -20.08
CA TYR A 657 19.06 -12.52 -21.15
C TYR A 657 18.50 -12.97 -22.51
N THR A 658 17.81 -14.11 -22.57
CA THR A 658 17.24 -14.61 -23.82
C THR A 658 16.16 -13.68 -24.36
N LEU A 659 15.29 -13.15 -23.51
CA LEU A 659 14.27 -12.16 -23.88
C LEU A 659 14.93 -10.87 -24.40
N LEU A 660 15.97 -10.41 -23.74
CA LEU A 660 16.72 -9.21 -24.18
C LEU A 660 17.35 -9.43 -25.55
N GLU A 661 18.10 -10.52 -25.75
CA GLU A 661 18.86 -10.81 -26.94
C GLU A 661 17.98 -11.14 -28.17
N ASN A 662 16.93 -11.93 -27.97
CA ASN A 662 16.16 -12.50 -29.09
C ASN A 662 14.87 -11.75 -29.40
N GLU A 663 14.32 -10.99 -28.45
CA GLU A 663 13.03 -10.34 -28.62
C GLU A 663 13.12 -8.82 -28.44
N ILE A 664 13.51 -8.36 -27.27
CA ILE A 664 13.38 -6.95 -26.87
C ILE A 664 14.30 -6.03 -27.66
N ILE A 665 15.62 -6.32 -27.67
CA ILE A 665 16.60 -5.51 -28.38
C ILE A 665 16.33 -5.52 -29.88
N PRO A 666 16.14 -6.68 -30.55
CA PRO A 666 15.82 -6.70 -31.97
C PRO A 666 14.53 -5.93 -32.30
N LEU A 667 13.52 -6.03 -31.46
CA LEU A 667 12.23 -5.34 -31.67
C LEU A 667 12.40 -3.81 -31.57
N TYR A 668 13.14 -3.32 -30.57
CA TYR A 668 13.37 -1.90 -30.34
C TYR A 668 14.18 -1.27 -31.48
N TYR A 669 15.21 -1.98 -31.94
CA TYR A 669 16.13 -1.48 -33.00
C TYR A 669 15.68 -1.79 -34.43
N ASN A 670 14.55 -2.44 -34.61
CA ASN A 670 13.94 -2.63 -35.94
C ASN A 670 13.37 -1.30 -36.48
N LYS A 671 14.25 -0.29 -36.60
CA LYS A 671 13.92 1.06 -37.05
C LYS A 671 13.94 1.10 -38.55
N GLY A 672 12.80 0.98 -39.19
CA GLY A 672 12.65 1.13 -40.64
C GLY A 672 13.01 2.55 -41.13
N LYS A 673 12.59 2.88 -42.33
CA LYS A 673 12.83 4.21 -42.96
C LYS A 673 12.29 5.38 -42.14
N LYS A 674 11.40 5.15 -41.18
CA LYS A 674 10.81 6.18 -40.33
C LYS A 674 11.68 6.56 -39.13
N GLY A 675 12.79 5.86 -38.87
CA GLY A 675 13.70 6.13 -37.77
C GLY A 675 13.24 5.62 -36.41
N TYR A 676 12.14 4.90 -36.34
CA TYR A 676 11.63 4.23 -35.12
C TYR A 676 11.04 2.86 -35.45
N SER A 677 10.85 2.00 -34.44
CA SER A 677 10.23 0.68 -34.58
C SER A 677 8.70 0.80 -34.44
N GLU A 678 8.00 0.56 -35.55
CA GLU A 678 6.52 0.50 -35.56
C GLU A 678 5.98 -0.64 -34.68
N LYS A 679 6.72 -1.76 -34.62
CA LYS A 679 6.36 -2.88 -33.75
C LYS A 679 6.53 -2.53 -32.28
N TRP A 680 7.54 -1.76 -31.91
CA TRP A 680 7.71 -1.26 -30.54
C TRP A 680 6.59 -0.31 -30.15
N VAL A 681 6.25 0.63 -31.03
CA VAL A 681 5.11 1.55 -30.83
C VAL A 681 3.80 0.77 -30.64
N LYS A 682 3.62 -0.31 -31.38
CA LYS A 682 2.44 -1.20 -31.20
C LYS A 682 2.38 -1.82 -29.80
N VAL A 683 3.52 -2.29 -29.27
CA VAL A 683 3.59 -2.79 -27.89
C VAL A 683 3.20 -1.70 -26.89
N ILE A 684 3.72 -0.48 -27.05
CA ILE A 684 3.35 0.67 -26.21
C ILE A 684 1.85 0.92 -26.25
N LYS A 685 1.24 0.99 -27.43
CA LYS A 685 -0.19 1.19 -27.58
C LYS A 685 -1.01 0.09 -26.94
N ASN A 686 -0.62 -1.17 -27.13
CA ASN A 686 -1.28 -2.30 -26.50
C ASN A 686 -1.21 -2.23 -24.98
N SER A 687 -0.03 -1.92 -24.43
CA SER A 687 0.19 -1.74 -23.00
C SER A 687 -0.73 -0.66 -22.42
N ILE A 688 -0.75 0.53 -23.02
CA ILE A 688 -1.61 1.63 -22.59
C ILE A 688 -3.09 1.26 -22.73
N ALA A 689 -3.51 0.65 -23.84
CA ALA A 689 -4.92 0.37 -24.11
C ALA A 689 -5.51 -0.73 -23.22
N THR A 690 -4.75 -1.80 -22.96
CA THR A 690 -5.31 -3.03 -22.40
C THR A 690 -4.86 -3.33 -20.97
N ILE A 691 -3.85 -2.62 -20.47
CA ILE A 691 -3.31 -2.84 -19.13
C ILE A 691 -3.61 -1.63 -18.23
N ALA A 692 -3.22 -0.43 -18.62
CA ALA A 692 -3.33 0.76 -17.78
C ALA A 692 -4.73 1.04 -17.21
N PRO A 693 -5.86 0.80 -17.91
CA PRO A 693 -7.21 1.03 -17.38
C PRO A 693 -7.50 0.29 -16.07
N HIS A 694 -6.91 -0.89 -15.91
CA HIS A 694 -7.16 -1.78 -14.78
C HIS A 694 -6.37 -1.41 -13.52
N TYR A 695 -5.41 -0.47 -13.62
CA TYR A 695 -4.47 -0.16 -12.53
C TYR A 695 -4.44 1.32 -12.17
N THR A 696 -5.53 2.05 -12.44
CA THR A 696 -5.72 3.40 -11.90
C THR A 696 -6.18 3.35 -10.45
N MET A 697 -5.79 4.34 -9.65
CA MET A 697 -6.28 4.47 -8.28
C MET A 697 -7.79 4.72 -8.23
N LYS A 698 -8.36 5.33 -9.26
CA LYS A 698 -9.81 5.48 -9.41
C LYS A 698 -10.52 4.13 -9.40
N ARG A 699 -10.05 3.15 -10.19
CA ARG A 699 -10.58 1.80 -10.19
C ARG A 699 -10.41 1.15 -8.81
N GLN A 700 -9.24 1.28 -8.19
CA GLN A 700 -8.98 0.71 -6.86
C GLN A 700 -9.93 1.30 -5.80
N LEU A 701 -10.11 2.61 -5.79
CA LEU A 701 -11.01 3.28 -4.84
C LEU A 701 -12.46 2.80 -5.02
N ASP A 702 -12.93 2.73 -6.25
CA ASP A 702 -14.29 2.24 -6.57
C ASP A 702 -14.46 0.77 -6.15
N ASP A 703 -13.45 -0.10 -6.39
CA ASP A 703 -13.47 -1.48 -5.93
C ASP A 703 -13.59 -1.60 -4.40
N TYR A 704 -12.92 -0.73 -3.62
CA TYR A 704 -13.06 -0.72 -2.17
C TYR A 704 -14.48 -0.32 -1.74
N PHE A 705 -15.08 0.67 -2.40
CA PHE A 705 -16.47 1.04 -2.12
C PHE A 705 -17.44 -0.09 -2.44
N ASP A 706 -17.33 -0.69 -3.62
CA ASP A 706 -18.27 -1.71 -4.10
C ASP A 706 -18.12 -3.04 -3.36
N LYS A 707 -16.88 -3.47 -3.08
CA LYS A 707 -16.62 -4.78 -2.46
C LYS A 707 -16.74 -4.75 -0.93
N PHE A 708 -16.41 -3.62 -0.28
CA PHE A 708 -16.27 -3.54 1.17
C PHE A 708 -17.05 -2.39 1.82
N TYR A 709 -16.71 -1.14 1.60
CA TYR A 709 -17.20 -0.02 2.39
C TYR A 709 -18.73 0.11 2.41
N ILE A 710 -19.41 -0.06 1.28
CA ILE A 710 -20.87 0.01 1.19
C ILE A 710 -21.50 -1.13 2.00
N LYS A 711 -20.95 -2.33 1.90
CA LYS A 711 -21.44 -3.50 2.66
C LYS A 711 -21.28 -3.31 4.15
N GLU A 712 -20.09 -2.86 4.60
CA GLU A 712 -19.80 -2.63 6.01
C GLU A 712 -20.65 -1.51 6.60
N ALA A 713 -20.78 -0.39 5.93
CA ALA A 713 -21.62 0.72 6.38
C ALA A 713 -23.09 0.30 6.51
N ASN A 714 -23.61 -0.46 5.53
CA ASN A 714 -24.98 -1.00 5.58
C ASN A 714 -25.15 -2.00 6.72
N ARG A 715 -24.16 -2.86 6.93
CA ARG A 715 -24.18 -3.81 8.04
C ARG A 715 -24.15 -3.10 9.39
N PHE A 716 -23.26 -2.15 9.58
CA PHE A 716 -23.20 -1.36 10.80
C PHE A 716 -24.52 -0.65 11.08
N LYS A 717 -25.09 -0.02 10.05
CA LYS A 717 -26.40 0.65 10.15
C LYS A 717 -27.50 -0.32 10.58
N LYS A 718 -27.51 -1.54 10.04
CA LYS A 718 -28.47 -2.59 10.42
C LYS A 718 -28.29 -3.02 11.88
N LEU A 719 -27.04 -3.23 12.32
CA LEU A 719 -26.71 -3.69 13.67
C LEU A 719 -26.97 -2.62 14.75
N SER A 720 -26.65 -1.36 14.43
CA SER A 720 -26.79 -0.23 15.37
C SER A 720 -28.21 0.32 15.48
N ALA A 721 -29.13 -0.10 14.62
CA ALA A 721 -30.51 0.34 14.64
C ALA A 721 -31.24 -0.10 15.94
N ASN A 722 -32.20 0.71 16.38
CA ASN A 722 -33.07 0.41 17.55
C ASN A 722 -32.26 0.08 18.81
N ASP A 723 -31.35 0.95 19.19
CA ASP A 723 -30.48 0.78 20.36
C ASP A 723 -29.62 -0.49 20.28
N ASN A 724 -29.01 -0.74 19.12
CA ASN A 724 -28.14 -1.89 18.87
C ASN A 724 -28.83 -3.27 19.07
N ARG A 725 -30.13 -3.34 18.89
CA ARG A 725 -30.90 -4.55 19.18
C ARG A 725 -30.35 -5.80 18.50
N LEU A 726 -30.07 -5.72 17.17
CA LEU A 726 -29.60 -6.88 16.43
C LEU A 726 -28.18 -7.30 16.85
N ALA A 727 -27.31 -6.35 17.18
CA ALA A 727 -25.96 -6.66 17.70
C ALA A 727 -26.07 -7.40 19.05
N LYS A 728 -26.98 -6.95 19.94
CA LYS A 728 -27.28 -7.61 21.23
C LYS A 728 -27.82 -9.02 21.02
N GLU A 729 -28.76 -9.20 20.09
CA GLU A 729 -29.37 -10.50 19.77
C GLU A 729 -28.32 -11.50 19.24
N ILE A 730 -27.43 -11.07 18.32
CA ILE A 730 -26.38 -11.91 17.78
C ILE A 730 -25.36 -12.28 18.86
N ALA A 731 -24.94 -11.34 19.70
CA ALA A 731 -24.01 -11.60 20.79
C ALA A 731 -24.58 -12.66 21.77
N LEU A 732 -25.83 -12.52 22.20
CA LEU A 732 -26.49 -13.49 23.05
C LEU A 732 -26.63 -14.88 22.39
N TRP A 733 -26.93 -14.90 21.08
CA TRP A 733 -26.98 -16.14 20.31
C TRP A 733 -25.63 -16.84 20.26
N LYS A 734 -24.53 -16.09 20.00
CA LYS A 734 -23.16 -16.62 20.01
C LYS A 734 -22.79 -17.19 21.39
N GLU A 735 -23.13 -16.49 22.47
CA GLU A 735 -22.90 -16.95 23.84
C GLU A 735 -23.64 -18.26 24.12
N ALA A 736 -24.94 -18.34 23.77
CA ALA A 736 -25.73 -19.54 23.94
C ALA A 736 -25.20 -20.75 23.14
N VAL A 737 -24.73 -20.52 21.90
CA VAL A 737 -24.15 -21.58 21.10
C VAL A 737 -22.80 -22.03 21.67
N ALA A 738 -21.93 -21.09 22.05
CA ALA A 738 -20.64 -21.42 22.65
C ALA A 738 -20.79 -22.27 23.93
N GLU A 739 -21.73 -21.90 24.81
CA GLU A 739 -21.99 -22.63 26.07
C GLU A 739 -22.43 -24.08 25.82
N ARG A 740 -23.16 -24.34 24.74
CA ARG A 740 -23.79 -25.65 24.49
C ARG A 740 -23.09 -26.44 23.38
N TRP A 741 -22.14 -25.86 22.65
CA TRP A 741 -21.52 -26.45 21.48
C TRP A 741 -21.00 -27.87 21.70
N ASP A 742 -20.33 -28.11 22.83
CA ASP A 742 -19.74 -29.41 23.16
C ASP A 742 -20.75 -30.45 23.54
N SER A 743 -21.95 -30.04 23.96
CA SER A 743 -23.05 -30.93 24.36
C SER A 743 -23.95 -31.37 23.21
N ILE A 744 -23.81 -30.72 22.02
CA ILE A 744 -24.56 -31.11 20.80
C ILE A 744 -24.15 -32.50 20.35
N ARG A 745 -25.15 -33.36 20.06
CA ARG A 745 -24.92 -34.78 19.76
C ARG A 745 -25.63 -35.22 18.48
N VAL A 746 -24.99 -36.12 17.75
CA VAL A 746 -25.65 -36.91 16.71
C VAL A 746 -26.49 -38.00 17.41
N VAL A 747 -27.79 -37.97 17.20
CA VAL A 747 -28.74 -38.97 17.73
C VAL A 747 -28.88 -40.16 16.80
N ASP A 748 -28.99 -39.86 15.51
CA ASP A 748 -29.11 -40.90 14.46
C ASP A 748 -28.51 -40.39 13.15
N LYS A 749 -28.05 -41.32 12.31
CA LYS A 749 -27.53 -41.00 10.98
C LYS A 749 -27.73 -42.13 9.98
N ASP A 750 -28.02 -41.76 8.72
CA ASP A 750 -28.00 -42.69 7.57
C ASP A 750 -27.11 -42.06 6.47
N VAL A 751 -25.88 -42.56 6.42
CA VAL A 751 -24.83 -42.09 5.50
C VAL A 751 -24.14 -43.25 4.77
N LYS A 752 -24.91 -44.36 4.54
CA LYS A 752 -24.37 -45.60 3.95
C LYS A 752 -23.60 -45.35 2.68
N MET A 753 -24.07 -44.45 1.83
CA MET A 753 -23.42 -44.09 0.57
C MET A 753 -21.98 -43.62 0.74
N LEU A 754 -21.67 -42.91 1.81
CA LEU A 754 -20.30 -42.43 2.08
C LEU A 754 -19.33 -43.56 2.45
N VAL A 755 -19.87 -44.69 2.91
CA VAL A 755 -19.12 -45.90 3.31
C VAL A 755 -19.08 -46.94 2.16
N GLU A 756 -20.22 -47.16 1.53
CA GLU A 756 -20.40 -48.24 0.51
C GLU A 756 -20.04 -47.77 -0.90
N GLY A 757 -19.95 -46.43 -1.10
CA GLY A 757 -19.76 -45.83 -2.41
C GLY A 757 -21.07 -45.64 -3.17
N GLY A 758 -20.99 -45.02 -4.34
CA GLY A 758 -22.12 -44.66 -5.16
C GLY A 758 -21.78 -44.70 -6.65
N GLU A 759 -22.80 -44.52 -7.49
CA GLU A 759 -22.70 -44.42 -8.94
C GLU A 759 -23.04 -43.00 -9.39
N THR A 760 -22.38 -42.52 -10.44
CA THR A 760 -22.68 -41.23 -11.04
C THR A 760 -24.11 -41.18 -11.59
N GLY A 761 -24.81 -40.07 -11.42
CA GLY A 761 -26.17 -39.86 -11.89
C GLY A 761 -27.25 -40.61 -11.09
N VAL A 762 -26.90 -41.17 -9.93
CA VAL A 762 -27.82 -41.79 -8.99
C VAL A 762 -28.00 -40.87 -7.78
N ASN A 763 -29.25 -40.63 -7.40
CA ASN A 763 -29.57 -39.81 -6.23
C ASN A 763 -29.50 -40.64 -4.95
N TYR A 764 -28.73 -40.17 -3.98
CA TYR A 764 -28.63 -40.74 -2.65
C TYR A 764 -29.18 -39.76 -1.62
N THR A 765 -29.87 -40.25 -0.63
CA THR A 765 -30.33 -39.39 0.50
C THR A 765 -29.51 -39.71 1.73
N LEU A 766 -28.81 -38.68 2.20
CA LEU A 766 -28.07 -38.68 3.47
C LEU A 766 -28.91 -38.05 4.54
N LYS A 767 -28.89 -38.58 5.76
CA LYS A 767 -29.73 -38.10 6.87
C LYS A 767 -28.93 -38.02 8.16
N TYR A 768 -29.23 -36.97 8.95
CA TYR A 768 -28.77 -36.82 10.32
C TYR A 768 -29.93 -36.39 11.21
N VAL A 769 -29.89 -36.83 12.46
CA VAL A 769 -30.72 -36.31 13.54
C VAL A 769 -29.78 -35.75 14.60
N ILE A 770 -29.89 -34.47 14.87
CA ILE A 770 -29.01 -33.72 15.79
C ILE A 770 -29.85 -33.25 16.99
N ASP A 771 -29.39 -33.58 18.18
CA ASP A 771 -29.91 -32.98 19.42
C ASP A 771 -29.19 -31.64 19.66
N GLU A 772 -29.85 -30.54 19.36
CA GLU A 772 -29.30 -29.17 19.44
C GLU A 772 -29.28 -28.58 20.84
N GLN A 773 -29.67 -29.34 21.85
CA GLN A 773 -29.63 -28.90 23.25
C GLN A 773 -30.40 -27.58 23.54
N GLY A 774 -31.51 -27.34 22.81
CA GLY A 774 -32.35 -26.16 22.95
C GLY A 774 -31.81 -24.87 22.31
N LEU A 775 -31.04 -25.01 21.23
CA LEU A 775 -30.53 -23.87 20.48
C LEU A 775 -31.44 -23.38 19.33
N ASP A 776 -32.55 -24.05 19.08
CA ASP A 776 -33.63 -23.64 18.17
C ASP A 776 -33.14 -23.33 16.72
N ASP A 777 -32.75 -24.37 15.98
CA ASP A 777 -32.26 -24.26 14.58
C ASP A 777 -31.00 -23.40 14.41
N ALA A 778 -30.06 -23.53 15.35
CA ALA A 778 -28.80 -22.79 15.34
C ALA A 778 -27.66 -23.52 14.60
N ILE A 779 -27.95 -24.71 14.04
CA ILE A 779 -26.93 -25.60 13.47
C ILE A 779 -27.14 -25.78 11.96
N GLY A 780 -26.06 -25.79 11.21
CA GLY A 780 -26.00 -26.23 9.83
C GLY A 780 -25.14 -27.47 9.69
N LEU A 781 -25.47 -28.33 8.72
CA LEU A 781 -24.66 -29.47 8.31
C LEU A 781 -24.30 -29.34 6.83
N GLU A 782 -23.09 -29.76 6.47
CA GLU A 782 -22.68 -29.81 5.08
C GLU A 782 -21.77 -31.02 4.79
N LEU A 783 -21.97 -31.63 3.63
CA LEU A 783 -21.07 -32.62 3.08
C LEU A 783 -19.94 -31.92 2.38
N VAL A 784 -18.71 -32.13 2.84
CA VAL A 784 -17.49 -31.62 2.20
C VAL A 784 -16.79 -32.75 1.52
N THR A 785 -16.49 -32.60 0.21
CA THR A 785 -15.70 -33.56 -0.55
C THR A 785 -14.40 -32.92 -1.02
N LEU A 786 -13.31 -33.68 -0.92
CA LEU A 786 -11.98 -33.25 -1.35
C LEU A 786 -11.62 -33.93 -2.65
N ARG A 787 -10.86 -33.23 -3.50
CA ARG A 787 -10.33 -33.82 -4.74
C ARG A 787 -9.47 -35.04 -4.43
N PRO A 788 -9.46 -36.05 -5.34
CA PRO A 788 -8.54 -37.16 -5.21
C PRO A 788 -7.09 -36.64 -5.23
N GLU A 789 -6.27 -37.19 -4.33
CA GLU A 789 -4.84 -36.87 -4.34
C GLU A 789 -4.21 -37.38 -5.64
N THR A 790 -3.70 -36.44 -6.44
CA THR A 790 -2.75 -36.71 -7.52
C THR A 790 -1.43 -36.06 -7.11
N ASP A 791 -0.39 -36.83 -6.92
CA ASP A 791 1.04 -36.46 -6.73
C ASP A 791 1.39 -35.55 -5.56
N GLY A 792 0.73 -35.66 -4.40
CA GLY A 792 1.14 -34.95 -3.18
C GLY A 792 0.78 -33.46 -3.17
N SER A 793 -0.16 -33.02 -4.02
CA SER A 793 -0.74 -31.68 -3.95
C SER A 793 -1.59 -31.51 -2.70
N ASP A 794 -1.72 -30.25 -2.21
CA ASP A 794 -2.61 -29.90 -1.12
C ASP A 794 -4.04 -30.38 -1.40
N ARG A 795 -4.71 -30.90 -0.39
CA ARG A 795 -6.10 -31.32 -0.49
C ARG A 795 -6.99 -30.11 -0.72
N GLU A 796 -7.56 -30.01 -1.91
CA GLU A 796 -8.49 -28.96 -2.27
C GLU A 796 -9.93 -29.43 -2.10
N VAL A 797 -10.80 -28.51 -1.66
CA VAL A 797 -12.25 -28.77 -1.63
C VAL A 797 -12.74 -28.95 -3.06
N TYR A 798 -13.39 -30.10 -3.31
CA TYR A 798 -14.04 -30.36 -4.58
C TYR A 798 -15.46 -29.81 -4.61
N SER A 799 -16.24 -30.10 -3.56
CA SER A 799 -17.61 -29.61 -3.44
C SER A 799 -18.07 -29.55 -1.99
N VAL A 800 -19.02 -28.67 -1.75
CA VAL A 800 -19.70 -28.52 -0.45
C VAL A 800 -21.21 -28.50 -0.72
N TYR A 801 -21.95 -29.40 -0.05
CA TYR A 801 -23.40 -29.50 -0.15
C TYR A 801 -24.03 -29.35 1.22
N GLU A 802 -24.88 -28.36 1.39
CA GLU A 802 -25.57 -28.10 2.66
C GLU A 802 -26.81 -28.97 2.79
N PHE A 803 -26.98 -29.60 3.96
CA PHE A 803 -28.18 -30.33 4.33
C PHE A 803 -29.34 -29.35 4.59
N LYS A 804 -30.53 -29.78 4.27
CA LYS A 804 -31.78 -29.07 4.63
C LYS A 804 -32.33 -29.60 5.91
N MET A 805 -32.71 -28.74 6.82
CA MET A 805 -33.54 -29.08 7.98
C MET A 805 -34.94 -29.33 7.47
N VAL A 806 -35.45 -30.54 7.73
CA VAL A 806 -36.77 -31.00 7.23
C VAL A 806 -37.82 -31.11 8.31
N GLY A 807 -37.43 -31.00 9.57
CA GLY A 807 -38.34 -31.03 10.71
C GLY A 807 -37.61 -31.24 12.03
N HIS A 808 -38.33 -31.15 13.15
CA HIS A 808 -37.78 -31.44 14.47
C HIS A 808 -38.81 -32.06 15.40
N GLU A 809 -38.35 -32.84 16.38
CA GLU A 809 -39.15 -33.42 17.51
C GLU A 809 -38.45 -33.05 18.84
N GLY A 810 -38.96 -32.04 19.51
CA GLY A 810 -38.26 -31.45 20.66
C GLY A 810 -36.93 -30.85 20.26
N ASN A 811 -35.82 -31.24 20.87
CA ASN A 811 -34.45 -30.79 20.55
C ASN A 811 -33.82 -31.56 19.41
N ASN A 812 -34.48 -32.59 18.84
CA ASN A 812 -33.95 -33.42 17.76
C ASN A 812 -34.31 -32.82 16.40
N TYR A 813 -33.40 -32.26 15.73
CA TYR A 813 -33.52 -31.66 14.39
C TYR A 813 -33.13 -32.65 13.34
N HIS A 814 -33.95 -32.81 12.30
CA HIS A 814 -33.77 -33.75 11.19
C HIS A 814 -33.19 -32.99 9.97
N PHE A 815 -32.06 -33.47 9.49
CA PHE A 815 -31.37 -32.90 8.34
C PHE A 815 -31.30 -33.93 7.21
N GLU A 816 -31.61 -33.51 5.99
CA GLU A 816 -31.52 -34.34 4.78
C GLU A 816 -30.74 -33.64 3.69
N LEU A 817 -29.90 -34.41 2.96
CA LEU A 817 -29.23 -34.02 1.75
C LEU A 817 -29.49 -35.01 0.65
N THR A 818 -30.05 -34.59 -0.47
CA THR A 818 -30.05 -35.38 -1.72
C THR A 818 -28.75 -35.08 -2.47
N TYR A 819 -27.93 -36.11 -2.60
CA TYR A 819 -26.62 -36.02 -3.25
C TYR A 819 -26.55 -36.88 -4.48
N GLU A 820 -26.21 -36.28 -5.61
CA GLU A 820 -25.99 -36.94 -6.89
C GLU A 820 -24.53 -36.77 -7.31
N PRO A 821 -23.68 -37.84 -7.27
CA PRO A 821 -22.31 -37.74 -7.73
C PRO A 821 -22.26 -37.42 -9.23
N ASP A 822 -21.51 -36.37 -9.60
CA ASP A 822 -21.36 -35.90 -10.97
C ASP A 822 -20.12 -36.48 -11.68
N HIS A 823 -19.14 -36.92 -10.91
CA HIS A 823 -17.90 -37.50 -11.44
C HIS A 823 -17.53 -38.80 -10.73
N ALA A 824 -16.98 -39.73 -11.51
CA ALA A 824 -16.40 -40.95 -10.98
C ALA A 824 -14.99 -40.68 -10.41
N GLY A 825 -14.67 -41.33 -9.31
CA GLY A 825 -13.35 -41.19 -8.65
C GLY A 825 -13.39 -41.65 -7.21
N SER A 826 -12.26 -41.64 -6.57
CA SER A 826 -12.13 -41.87 -5.13
C SER A 826 -12.00 -40.52 -4.43
N PHE A 827 -13.06 -40.04 -3.81
CA PHE A 827 -13.09 -38.80 -3.07
C PHE A 827 -13.00 -39.06 -1.57
N ARG A 828 -12.36 -38.16 -0.81
CA ARG A 828 -12.51 -38.11 0.64
C ARG A 828 -13.69 -37.22 0.97
N SER A 829 -14.60 -37.72 1.78
CA SER A 829 -15.82 -37.00 2.15
C SER A 829 -16.02 -37.05 3.66
N CYS A 830 -16.51 -35.97 4.23
CA CYS A 830 -16.90 -35.91 5.62
C CYS A 830 -18.02 -34.90 5.80
N VAL A 831 -18.85 -35.06 6.82
CA VAL A 831 -19.89 -34.11 7.15
C VAL A 831 -19.38 -33.15 8.22
N ARG A 832 -19.54 -31.88 7.99
CA ARG A 832 -19.15 -30.79 8.87
C ARG A 832 -20.39 -30.14 9.47
N MET A 833 -20.40 -30.01 10.79
CA MET A 833 -21.40 -29.27 11.54
C MET A 833 -20.85 -27.90 11.92
N PHE A 834 -21.65 -26.85 11.77
CA PHE A 834 -21.28 -25.47 12.03
C PHE A 834 -22.46 -24.66 12.58
N PRO A 835 -22.25 -23.56 13.34
CA PRO A 835 -23.30 -22.66 13.76
C PRO A 835 -23.88 -21.92 12.56
N LYS A 836 -25.20 -21.87 12.46
CA LYS A 836 -25.91 -21.23 11.36
C LYS A 836 -26.81 -20.09 11.83
N ASN A 837 -26.54 -18.88 11.33
CA ASN A 837 -27.37 -17.71 11.58
C ASN A 837 -27.41 -16.83 10.34
N ALA A 838 -28.60 -16.51 9.85
CA ALA A 838 -28.79 -15.70 8.65
C ALA A 838 -28.27 -14.25 8.77
N ASN A 839 -27.95 -13.79 9.97
CA ASN A 839 -27.39 -12.48 10.22
C ASN A 839 -25.85 -12.46 10.26
N LEU A 840 -25.17 -13.60 10.13
CA LEU A 840 -23.72 -13.65 9.99
C LEU A 840 -23.34 -13.50 8.50
N PRO A 841 -22.51 -12.51 8.13
CA PRO A 841 -22.03 -12.34 6.75
C PRO A 841 -21.19 -13.52 6.25
N HIS A 842 -20.36 -14.06 7.13
CA HIS A 842 -19.46 -15.18 6.83
C HIS A 842 -19.58 -16.25 7.90
N ARG A 843 -19.42 -17.52 7.54
CA ARG A 843 -19.42 -18.62 8.52
C ARG A 843 -18.26 -18.48 9.49
N GLN A 844 -17.14 -17.96 9.04
CA GLN A 844 -15.94 -17.72 9.85
C GLN A 844 -16.10 -16.61 10.90
N ASP A 845 -17.17 -15.81 10.85
CA ASP A 845 -17.46 -14.80 11.89
C ASP A 845 -17.77 -15.40 13.27
N PHE A 846 -18.11 -16.68 13.28
CA PHE A 846 -18.27 -17.46 14.50
C PHE A 846 -17.78 -18.89 14.22
N CYS A 847 -16.48 -19.11 14.37
CA CYS A 847 -15.77 -20.27 13.88
C CYS A 847 -15.82 -21.44 14.87
N TYR A 848 -16.96 -22.08 15.00
CA TYR A 848 -17.10 -23.38 15.64
C TYR A 848 -17.36 -24.46 14.58
N VAL A 849 -16.62 -25.57 14.63
CA VAL A 849 -16.73 -26.66 13.67
C VAL A 849 -16.60 -28.01 14.39
N LYS A 850 -17.49 -28.95 14.05
CA LYS A 850 -17.35 -30.36 14.38
C LYS A 850 -17.42 -31.20 13.11
N TRP A 851 -16.46 -32.07 12.89
CA TRP A 851 -16.50 -33.09 11.85
C TRP A 851 -17.22 -34.33 12.37
N LEU A 852 -18.24 -34.76 11.63
CA LEU A 852 -19.11 -35.88 12.02
C LEU A 852 -18.70 -37.16 11.28
N ASP A 853 -17.63 -37.82 11.73
CA ASP A 853 -17.02 -39.07 11.24
C ASP A 853 -16.22 -38.99 9.96
#